data_887fabde7b559d23c9b772dcd092a776
#
_entry.id   887fabde7b559d23c9b772dcd092a776
#
_cell.length_a   1.000
_cell.length_b   1.000
_cell.length_c   1.000
_cell.angle_alpha   90.00
_cell.angle_beta   90.00
_cell.angle_gamma   90.00
#
_symmetry.space_group_name_H-M   'P 1'
#
loop_
_entity.id
_entity.type
_entity.pdbx_description
1 polymer ?
#
loop_
_entity_poly.entity_id
_entity_poly.type
_entity_poly.pdbx_seq_one_letter_code
_entity_poly.pdbx_strand_id
1 'polypeptide(L)'
;MLMKIFFLIIFYLFSSYALKAADSLHVLSPDNSIDITINTKKILTYTISVDNKIILEPSVIDLELMNGKKLSDDLSIQATKLHPVNEIVVSPVPDTRKNIPDVYNELLIQFKQNFSVAFRVYNDGVAYRIISRFKDSITIKKETAVFQFAKDAHVFAPLIQKRENLDIYHTSFEELYQYKSLDSLTYKDVMFSPALVSSADNIKIVVTESDLLDYPGMFLKGTQAFALEGEFASYPLKEKIAEGDYPQMVVTDRAAYIAKTNGARNFPWRVLIIARNDKDLPANDLVYRLATPSKIKDVSWIHPGKCTDEWIIDVNLFNVPFKTGVNTASYKYYIDFAKRFGFNRIMMDAGWSDTRDLFKISPNINMDTIVAYAKKRDIKLSMWTLSMALDKQLGSALKQFQKWGVDFIMTDFIDRDDQKTVNFYKRITEACADAHIMIMFHGAYPQKGFNRTYPNNITREGVLGSEYNAWSDKPTPEHDVILPFTRMLAGPMDYEPGILDNATKTQFRAIWGKVMSQGTRCHQLAMFVVYNNPLQIFSGNPSQGYVEPNFMELLGSIPTTWDTTIILEAKVADYIITARKKGEDWFIGGMTDWTARTFNLPLNFLSQENYEATVCEDGINADRYAADYSIKTFSVTNNDTIKIQMQPGGGYLLRLKKK
;
A
#
# COMPACT_ATOMS: atom_id res chain seq x y z
N MET A 1 50.41 -34.15 -34.33
CA MET A 1 49.87 -34.67 -33.04
C MET A 1 48.54 -33.94 -32.80
N LEU A 2 47.43 -34.57 -33.26
CA LEU A 2 46.10 -34.01 -33.24
C LEU A 2 45.45 -34.30 -31.87
N MET A 3 45.04 -33.27 -31.18
CA MET A 3 44.25 -33.38 -29.93
C MET A 3 42.75 -33.18 -30.28
N LYS A 4 41.99 -34.26 -30.20
CA LYS A 4 40.52 -34.25 -30.40
C LYS A 4 39.83 -33.72 -29.15
N ILE A 5 39.13 -32.60 -29.29
CA ILE A 5 38.20 -32.06 -28.28
C ILE A 5 36.85 -32.77 -28.47
N PHE A 6 36.43 -33.50 -27.43
CA PHE A 6 35.09 -34.10 -27.34
C PHE A 6 34.13 -33.09 -26.75
N PHE A 7 33.18 -32.63 -27.54
CA PHE A 7 32.01 -31.89 -27.05
C PHE A 7 30.96 -32.86 -26.52
N LEU A 8 30.70 -32.82 -25.22
CA LEU A 8 29.63 -33.58 -24.59
C LEU A 8 28.34 -32.75 -24.71
N ILE A 9 27.45 -33.11 -25.63
CA ILE A 9 26.08 -32.54 -25.74
C ILE A 9 25.21 -33.31 -24.76
N ILE A 10 24.84 -32.65 -23.65
CA ILE A 10 23.84 -33.18 -22.69
C ILE A 10 22.45 -32.82 -23.26
N PHE A 11 21.78 -33.82 -23.79
CA PHE A 11 20.36 -33.77 -24.15
C PHE A 11 19.52 -33.86 -22.89
N TYR A 12 18.91 -32.74 -22.47
CA TYR A 12 17.82 -32.77 -21.50
C TYR A 12 16.57 -33.34 -22.16
N LEU A 13 16.29 -34.61 -21.89
CA LEU A 13 15.00 -35.22 -22.22
C LEU A 13 13.92 -34.64 -21.31
N PHE A 14 13.11 -33.74 -21.87
CA PHE A 14 11.84 -33.35 -21.25
C PHE A 14 10.86 -34.52 -21.30
N SER A 15 10.78 -35.30 -20.24
CA SER A 15 9.72 -36.29 -20.09
C SER A 15 8.42 -35.58 -19.74
N SER A 16 7.54 -35.46 -20.74
CA SER A 16 6.14 -35.12 -20.52
C SER A 16 5.44 -36.29 -19.82
N TYR A 17 5.36 -36.25 -18.50
CA TYR A 17 4.50 -37.16 -17.75
C TYR A 17 3.04 -36.77 -18.01
N ALA A 18 2.35 -37.58 -18.82
CA ALA A 18 0.89 -37.61 -18.84
C ALA A 18 0.43 -38.20 -17.49
N LEU A 19 0.12 -37.34 -16.52
CA LEU A 19 -0.55 -37.76 -15.29
C LEU A 19 -1.92 -38.33 -15.65
N LYS A 20 -2.17 -39.60 -15.36
CA LYS A 20 -3.52 -40.17 -15.24
C LYS A 20 -4.32 -39.28 -14.30
N ALA A 21 -5.59 -39.02 -14.65
CA ALA A 21 -6.51 -38.20 -13.84
C ALA A 21 -6.49 -38.67 -12.38
N ALA A 22 -5.67 -38.03 -11.58
CA ALA A 22 -5.74 -38.14 -10.14
C ALA A 22 -6.99 -37.36 -9.67
N ASP A 23 -7.66 -37.85 -8.66
CA ASP A 23 -8.87 -37.23 -8.09
C ASP A 23 -8.63 -35.81 -7.56
N SER A 24 -7.38 -35.43 -7.34
CA SER A 24 -6.90 -34.11 -6.92
C SER A 24 -5.54 -33.79 -7.53
N LEU A 25 -5.27 -32.51 -7.79
CA LEU A 25 -3.97 -31.98 -8.18
C LEU A 25 -3.30 -31.34 -6.98
N HIS A 26 -1.97 -31.45 -6.91
CA HIS A 26 -1.18 -30.87 -5.82
C HIS A 26 -0.08 -29.98 -6.39
N VAL A 27 0.21 -28.90 -5.68
CA VAL A 27 1.38 -28.06 -5.93
C VAL A 27 1.96 -27.56 -4.62
N LEU A 28 3.27 -27.77 -4.46
CA LEU A 28 4.01 -27.41 -3.26
C LEU A 28 4.76 -26.09 -3.45
N SER A 29 5.00 -25.39 -2.34
CA SER A 29 5.98 -24.29 -2.33
C SER A 29 7.39 -24.81 -2.64
N PRO A 30 8.34 -23.95 -3.05
CA PRO A 30 9.72 -24.34 -3.33
C PRO A 30 10.42 -25.05 -2.15
N ASP A 31 10.08 -24.71 -0.91
CA ASP A 31 10.58 -25.34 0.33
C ASP A 31 9.73 -26.51 0.82
N ASN A 32 8.66 -26.87 0.09
CA ASN A 32 7.67 -27.89 0.40
C ASN A 32 6.87 -27.67 1.71
N SER A 33 6.86 -26.48 2.26
CA SER A 33 6.18 -26.18 3.52
C SER A 33 4.71 -25.79 3.34
N ILE A 34 4.32 -25.34 2.14
CA ILE A 34 2.94 -25.02 1.78
C ILE A 34 2.48 -25.96 0.67
N ASP A 35 1.33 -26.63 0.84
CA ASP A 35 0.70 -27.50 -0.15
C ASP A 35 -0.69 -26.98 -0.50
N ILE A 36 -0.97 -26.86 -1.81
CA ILE A 36 -2.33 -26.65 -2.32
C ILE A 36 -2.84 -27.95 -2.94
N THR A 37 -3.99 -28.38 -2.46
CA THR A 37 -4.77 -29.45 -3.06
C THR A 37 -5.95 -28.88 -3.84
N ILE A 38 -6.02 -29.16 -5.15
CA ILE A 38 -7.06 -28.66 -6.05
C ILE A 38 -7.97 -29.82 -6.48
N ASN A 39 -9.29 -29.64 -6.32
CA ASN A 39 -10.31 -30.61 -6.70
C ASN A 39 -11.17 -30.05 -7.85
N THR A 40 -11.33 -30.85 -8.94
CA THR A 40 -12.05 -30.45 -10.15
C THR A 40 -13.26 -31.36 -10.45
N LYS A 41 -13.77 -32.18 -9.52
CA LYS A 41 -14.80 -33.20 -9.79
C LYS A 41 -16.19 -32.61 -10.12
N LYS A 42 -16.70 -31.73 -9.27
CA LYS A 42 -18.06 -31.13 -9.42
C LYS A 42 -18.02 -29.62 -9.46
N ILE A 43 -17.28 -29.03 -8.56
CA ILE A 43 -16.98 -27.60 -8.47
C ILE A 43 -15.46 -27.49 -8.27
N LEU A 44 -14.88 -26.42 -8.79
CA LEU A 44 -13.48 -26.14 -8.57
C LEU A 44 -13.28 -25.66 -7.13
N THR A 45 -12.55 -26.42 -6.33
CA THR A 45 -12.18 -26.04 -4.97
C THR A 45 -10.69 -26.22 -4.73
N TYR A 46 -10.17 -25.47 -3.78
CA TYR A 46 -8.79 -25.60 -3.34
C TYR A 46 -8.71 -25.62 -1.81
N THR A 47 -7.73 -26.32 -1.27
CA THR A 47 -7.40 -26.42 0.16
C THR A 47 -5.94 -26.06 0.32
N ILE A 48 -5.59 -25.36 1.40
CA ILE A 48 -4.20 -25.00 1.70
C ILE A 48 -3.79 -25.61 3.03
N SER A 49 -2.64 -26.28 3.00
CA SER A 49 -1.97 -26.80 4.21
C SER A 49 -0.61 -26.12 4.37
N VAL A 50 -0.25 -25.85 5.61
CA VAL A 50 1.06 -25.36 6.03
C VAL A 50 1.64 -26.35 7.04
N ASP A 51 2.83 -26.88 6.78
CA ASP A 51 3.49 -27.88 7.63
C ASP A 51 2.54 -29.06 7.96
N ASN A 52 1.79 -29.53 6.94
CA ASN A 52 0.76 -30.59 6.99
C ASN A 52 -0.50 -30.26 7.81
N LYS A 53 -0.70 -29.02 8.23
CA LYS A 53 -1.94 -28.56 8.88
C LYS A 53 -2.80 -27.77 7.90
N ILE A 54 -4.07 -28.10 7.80
CA ILE A 54 -5.03 -27.37 6.97
C ILE A 54 -5.28 -26.01 7.61
N ILE A 55 -5.00 -24.94 6.86
CA ILE A 55 -5.28 -23.53 7.25
C ILE A 55 -6.42 -22.92 6.46
N LEU A 56 -6.68 -23.46 5.27
CA LEU A 56 -7.82 -23.09 4.43
C LEU A 56 -8.52 -24.38 4.00
N GLU A 57 -9.80 -24.51 4.41
CA GLU A 57 -10.67 -25.62 4.04
C GLU A 57 -11.12 -25.50 2.57
N PRO A 58 -11.82 -26.50 1.98
CA PRO A 58 -12.23 -26.44 0.58
C PRO A 58 -12.97 -25.15 0.22
N SER A 59 -12.29 -24.32 -0.54
CA SER A 59 -12.70 -22.97 -0.94
C SER A 59 -13.05 -22.93 -2.42
N VAL A 60 -14.19 -22.35 -2.77
CA VAL A 60 -14.78 -22.40 -4.12
C VAL A 60 -14.23 -21.29 -5.01
N ILE A 61 -13.94 -21.65 -6.26
CA ILE A 61 -13.60 -20.72 -7.34
C ILE A 61 -14.60 -20.93 -8.49
N ASP A 62 -15.30 -19.87 -8.92
CA ASP A 62 -16.14 -19.90 -10.13
C ASP A 62 -16.21 -18.53 -10.81
N LEU A 63 -16.59 -18.52 -12.08
CA LEU A 63 -16.86 -17.32 -12.87
C LEU A 63 -18.06 -17.55 -13.76
N GLU A 64 -19.11 -16.72 -13.63
CA GLU A 64 -20.33 -16.78 -14.42
C GLU A 64 -20.38 -15.62 -15.43
N LEU A 65 -20.64 -15.96 -16.69
CA LEU A 65 -20.88 -14.98 -17.75
C LEU A 65 -22.36 -14.62 -17.86
N MET A 66 -22.69 -13.47 -18.43
CA MET A 66 -24.06 -13.03 -18.65
C MET A 66 -24.89 -13.96 -19.55
N ASN A 67 -24.29 -14.75 -20.41
CA ASN A 67 -24.96 -15.76 -21.21
C ASN A 67 -25.23 -17.08 -20.46
N GLY A 68 -24.98 -17.12 -19.16
CA GLY A 68 -25.18 -18.27 -18.29
C GLY A 68 -24.03 -19.26 -18.26
N LYS A 69 -23.00 -19.12 -19.09
CA LYS A 69 -21.83 -20.01 -19.10
C LYS A 69 -20.98 -19.80 -17.84
N LYS A 70 -20.54 -20.90 -17.22
CA LYS A 70 -19.71 -20.89 -15.99
C LYS A 70 -18.40 -21.63 -16.19
N LEU A 71 -17.40 -21.28 -15.39
CA LEU A 71 -16.16 -22.05 -15.27
C LEU A 71 -16.47 -23.48 -14.80
N SER A 72 -17.42 -23.65 -13.87
CA SER A 72 -17.82 -24.95 -13.30
C SER A 72 -18.64 -25.84 -14.25
N ASP A 73 -19.10 -25.36 -15.42
CA ASP A 73 -19.92 -26.17 -16.37
C ASP A 73 -19.15 -27.37 -16.94
N ASP A 74 -17.84 -27.22 -17.17
CA ASP A 74 -16.98 -28.32 -17.64
C ASP A 74 -15.57 -28.18 -17.06
N LEU A 75 -15.29 -28.92 -16.00
CA LEU A 75 -14.00 -28.98 -15.34
C LEU A 75 -13.11 -30.12 -15.88
N SER A 76 -13.44 -30.70 -17.06
CA SER A 76 -12.60 -31.68 -17.72
C SER A 76 -11.26 -31.08 -18.07
N ILE A 77 -10.20 -31.61 -17.53
CA ILE A 77 -8.83 -31.13 -17.73
C ILE A 77 -8.38 -31.52 -19.14
N GLN A 78 -7.95 -30.53 -19.92
CA GLN A 78 -7.29 -30.70 -21.21
C GLN A 78 -5.77 -30.92 -21.03
N ALA A 79 -5.16 -30.08 -20.20
CA ALA A 79 -3.73 -30.15 -19.93
C ALA A 79 -3.42 -29.51 -18.56
N THR A 80 -2.33 -29.95 -17.95
CA THR A 80 -1.71 -29.31 -16.81
C THR A 80 -0.25 -29.00 -17.09
N LYS A 81 0.25 -27.88 -16.57
CA LYS A 81 1.65 -27.52 -16.69
C LYS A 81 2.16 -27.03 -15.34
N LEU A 82 3.15 -27.74 -14.80
CA LEU A 82 3.90 -27.29 -13.62
C LEU A 82 5.16 -26.55 -14.10
N HIS A 83 5.39 -25.35 -13.56
CA HIS A 83 6.51 -24.49 -13.93
C HIS A 83 7.15 -23.85 -12.70
N PRO A 84 8.33 -24.31 -12.27
CA PRO A 84 9.10 -23.66 -11.22
C PRO A 84 9.76 -22.39 -11.75
N VAL A 85 9.77 -21.33 -10.95
CA VAL A 85 10.39 -20.03 -11.24
C VAL A 85 11.33 -19.66 -10.10
N ASN A 86 12.50 -19.14 -10.45
CA ASN A 86 13.48 -18.58 -9.50
C ASN A 86 14.17 -17.39 -10.19
N GLU A 87 13.64 -16.21 -9.95
CA GLU A 87 14.07 -14.97 -10.59
C GLU A 87 14.23 -13.86 -9.55
N ILE A 88 14.82 -12.75 -9.95
CA ILE A 88 14.90 -11.52 -9.15
C ILE A 88 14.17 -10.42 -9.91
N VAL A 89 13.17 -9.84 -9.27
CA VAL A 89 12.50 -8.64 -9.75
C VAL A 89 13.23 -7.43 -9.19
N VAL A 90 13.70 -6.54 -10.07
CA VAL A 90 14.33 -5.28 -9.67
C VAL A 90 13.27 -4.19 -9.64
N SER A 91 13.03 -3.60 -8.47
CA SER A 91 12.10 -2.48 -8.32
C SER A 91 12.77 -1.17 -8.74
N PRO A 92 12.19 -0.39 -9.68
CA PRO A 92 12.71 0.92 -10.03
C PRO A 92 12.45 1.98 -8.94
N VAL A 93 11.42 1.76 -8.12
CA VAL A 93 11.05 2.60 -6.98
C VAL A 93 10.91 1.70 -5.75
N PRO A 94 12.03 1.34 -5.09
CA PRO A 94 12.02 0.34 -4.03
C PRO A 94 11.45 0.91 -2.72
N ASP A 95 10.25 0.49 -2.35
CA ASP A 95 9.57 0.85 -1.10
C ASP A 95 9.98 -0.05 0.08
N THR A 96 10.28 -1.33 -0.18
CA THR A 96 10.79 -2.28 0.82
C THR A 96 12.23 -2.71 0.53
N ARG A 97 12.50 -3.12 -0.71
CA ARG A 97 13.82 -3.58 -1.16
C ARG A 97 13.98 -3.41 -2.66
N LYS A 98 15.24 -3.26 -3.11
CA LYS A 98 15.56 -3.06 -4.53
C LYS A 98 15.47 -4.37 -5.32
N ASN A 99 16.06 -5.43 -4.77
CA ASN A 99 16.10 -6.74 -5.41
C ASN A 99 15.12 -7.68 -4.68
N ILE A 100 14.07 -8.08 -5.35
CA ILE A 100 12.97 -8.87 -4.79
C ILE A 100 13.07 -10.29 -5.35
N PRO A 101 13.37 -11.31 -4.53
CA PRO A 101 13.32 -12.71 -4.95
C PRO A 101 11.90 -13.12 -5.35
N ASP A 102 11.73 -13.64 -6.57
CA ASP A 102 10.46 -14.14 -7.09
C ASP A 102 10.58 -15.65 -7.35
N VAL A 103 10.38 -16.42 -6.28
CA VAL A 103 10.62 -17.87 -6.25
C VAL A 103 9.32 -18.60 -5.93
N TYR A 104 8.81 -19.39 -6.89
CA TYR A 104 7.52 -20.07 -6.76
C TYR A 104 7.40 -21.28 -7.69
N ASN A 105 6.41 -22.12 -7.43
CA ASN A 105 5.92 -23.13 -8.35
C ASN A 105 4.55 -22.69 -8.90
N GLU A 106 4.40 -22.65 -10.23
CA GLU A 106 3.12 -22.35 -10.90
C GLU A 106 2.51 -23.64 -11.48
N LEU A 107 1.25 -23.93 -11.12
CA LEU A 107 0.43 -24.93 -11.77
C LEU A 107 -0.63 -24.25 -12.64
N LEU A 108 -0.53 -24.41 -13.95
CA LEU A 108 -1.57 -24.00 -14.90
C LEU A 108 -2.45 -25.21 -15.23
N ILE A 109 -3.76 -25.08 -14.98
CA ILE A 109 -4.79 -26.06 -15.31
C ILE A 109 -5.59 -25.50 -16.47
N GLN A 110 -5.53 -26.19 -17.62
CA GLN A 110 -6.33 -25.85 -18.80
C GLN A 110 -7.53 -26.81 -18.90
N PHE A 111 -8.73 -26.26 -18.92
CA PHE A 111 -9.94 -27.03 -19.11
C PHE A 111 -10.27 -27.16 -20.61
N LYS A 112 -11.09 -28.15 -20.98
CA LYS A 112 -11.53 -28.35 -22.38
C LYS A 112 -12.33 -27.16 -22.91
N GLN A 113 -12.97 -26.41 -22.04
CA GLN A 113 -13.62 -25.12 -22.35
C GLN A 113 -12.61 -23.95 -22.39
N ASN A 114 -13.09 -22.73 -22.69
CA ASN A 114 -12.25 -21.55 -22.84
C ASN A 114 -11.77 -20.92 -21.52
N PHE A 115 -11.72 -21.69 -20.44
CA PHE A 115 -11.18 -21.27 -19.15
C PHE A 115 -9.94 -22.06 -18.77
N SER A 116 -9.10 -21.42 -17.99
CA SER A 116 -7.97 -22.03 -17.29
C SER A 116 -7.84 -21.38 -15.92
N VAL A 117 -7.17 -22.03 -14.99
CA VAL A 117 -6.80 -21.47 -13.69
C VAL A 117 -5.32 -21.68 -13.44
N ALA A 118 -4.64 -20.64 -13.02
CA ALA A 118 -3.25 -20.70 -12.59
C ALA A 118 -3.16 -20.54 -11.06
N PHE A 119 -2.38 -21.41 -10.43
CA PHE A 119 -2.00 -21.33 -9.01
C PHE A 119 -0.51 -21.08 -8.92
N ARG A 120 -0.10 -20.10 -8.12
CA ARG A 120 1.29 -19.86 -7.72
C ARG A 120 1.46 -20.12 -6.24
N VAL A 121 2.43 -20.92 -5.88
CA VAL A 121 2.74 -21.26 -4.50
C VAL A 121 4.15 -20.80 -4.19
N TYR A 122 4.25 -19.89 -3.25
CA TYR A 122 5.47 -19.30 -2.70
C TYR A 122 5.73 -19.88 -1.30
N ASN A 123 6.91 -19.65 -0.73
CA ASN A 123 7.18 -20.03 0.66
C ASN A 123 6.44 -19.16 1.68
N ASP A 124 5.95 -18.00 1.24
CA ASP A 124 5.30 -16.95 2.05
C ASP A 124 3.86 -16.64 1.58
N GLY A 125 3.26 -17.52 0.77
CA GLY A 125 1.87 -17.36 0.37
C GLY A 125 1.48 -18.07 -0.92
N VAL A 126 0.23 -17.87 -1.28
CA VAL A 126 -0.43 -18.53 -2.41
C VAL A 126 -1.24 -17.52 -3.17
N ALA A 127 -1.31 -17.67 -4.49
CA ALA A 127 -2.22 -16.90 -5.32
C ALA A 127 -2.85 -17.78 -6.41
N TYR A 128 -4.10 -17.46 -6.77
CA TYR A 128 -4.71 -18.02 -7.97
C TYR A 128 -5.32 -16.93 -8.84
N ARG A 129 -5.43 -17.20 -10.13
CA ARG A 129 -6.23 -16.41 -11.05
C ARG A 129 -6.91 -17.23 -12.11
N ILE A 130 -8.09 -16.76 -12.54
CA ILE A 130 -8.79 -17.29 -13.69
C ILE A 130 -8.18 -16.69 -14.96
N ILE A 131 -8.21 -17.47 -16.05
CA ILE A 131 -7.73 -17.08 -17.37
C ILE A 131 -8.81 -17.48 -18.37
N SER A 132 -9.21 -16.57 -19.25
CA SER A 132 -10.18 -16.85 -20.33
C SER A 132 -9.53 -16.78 -21.72
N ARG A 133 -10.11 -17.49 -22.69
CA ARG A 133 -9.60 -17.61 -24.07
C ARG A 133 -10.74 -17.52 -25.11
N PHE A 134 -11.75 -16.69 -24.84
CA PHE A 134 -12.82 -16.45 -25.82
C PHE A 134 -12.31 -15.51 -26.93
N LYS A 135 -12.85 -15.66 -28.14
CA LYS A 135 -12.51 -14.80 -29.31
C LYS A 135 -13.10 -13.40 -29.14
N ASP A 136 -14.38 -13.35 -28.72
CA ASP A 136 -15.14 -12.12 -28.59
C ASP A 136 -15.09 -11.58 -27.13
N SER A 137 -15.45 -10.33 -26.98
CA SER A 137 -15.62 -9.72 -25.64
C SER A 137 -16.62 -10.51 -24.81
N ILE A 138 -16.37 -10.59 -23.51
CA ILE A 138 -17.22 -11.27 -22.55
C ILE A 138 -17.74 -10.29 -21.50
N THR A 139 -18.92 -10.60 -20.97
CA THR A 139 -19.53 -9.86 -19.88
C THR A 139 -19.62 -10.78 -18.67
N ILE A 140 -18.98 -10.40 -17.59
CA ILE A 140 -18.89 -11.16 -16.35
C ILE A 140 -20.07 -10.78 -15.46
N LYS A 141 -20.94 -11.76 -15.17
CA LYS A 141 -22.07 -11.58 -14.27
C LYS A 141 -21.63 -11.62 -12.81
N LYS A 142 -20.85 -12.63 -12.44
CA LYS A 142 -20.39 -12.89 -11.07
C LYS A 142 -19.04 -13.62 -11.07
N GLU A 143 -18.19 -13.28 -10.12
CA GLU A 143 -17.05 -14.10 -9.69
C GLU A 143 -17.37 -14.67 -8.29
N THR A 144 -17.04 -15.93 -8.07
CA THR A 144 -17.09 -16.57 -6.76
C THR A 144 -15.67 -16.84 -6.29
N ALA A 145 -15.27 -16.18 -5.21
CA ALA A 145 -13.97 -16.31 -4.56
C ALA A 145 -14.22 -16.53 -3.07
N VAL A 146 -14.24 -17.79 -2.65
CA VAL A 146 -14.46 -18.16 -1.24
C VAL A 146 -13.15 -18.47 -0.57
N PHE A 147 -13.03 -18.05 0.69
CA PHE A 147 -11.89 -18.31 1.59
C PHE A 147 -12.46 -18.91 2.87
N GLN A 148 -12.50 -20.25 2.95
CA GLN A 148 -13.02 -21.00 4.08
C GLN A 148 -11.92 -21.32 5.05
N PHE A 149 -11.93 -20.70 6.23
CA PHE A 149 -10.91 -20.91 7.27
C PHE A 149 -11.34 -22.02 8.22
N ALA A 150 -10.35 -22.53 8.97
CA ALA A 150 -10.62 -23.43 10.10
C ALA A 150 -11.44 -22.70 11.19
N LYS A 151 -12.05 -23.47 12.08
CA LYS A 151 -12.81 -22.93 13.22
C LYS A 151 -11.94 -22.03 14.11
N ASP A 152 -12.57 -21.17 14.89
CA ASP A 152 -11.93 -20.24 15.84
C ASP A 152 -11.02 -19.19 15.20
N ALA A 153 -11.17 -18.93 13.89
CA ALA A 153 -10.45 -17.86 13.21
C ALA A 153 -11.01 -16.48 13.57
N HIS A 154 -10.11 -15.52 13.75
CA HIS A 154 -10.43 -14.10 13.96
C HIS A 154 -9.87 -13.26 12.82
N VAL A 155 -10.45 -12.10 12.59
CA VAL A 155 -10.04 -11.20 11.51
C VAL A 155 -9.86 -9.77 11.99
N PHE A 156 -8.80 -9.11 11.54
CA PHE A 156 -8.70 -7.66 11.52
C PHE A 156 -9.32 -7.19 10.20
N ALA A 157 -10.51 -6.57 10.31
CA ALA A 157 -11.38 -6.23 9.19
C ALA A 157 -11.60 -4.72 9.10
N PRO A 158 -11.27 -4.08 7.96
CA PRO A 158 -11.61 -2.67 7.70
C PRO A 158 -13.06 -2.61 7.19
N LEU A 159 -14.01 -2.70 8.13
CA LEU A 159 -15.45 -2.75 7.84
C LEU A 159 -15.93 -1.39 7.33
N ILE A 160 -16.55 -1.40 6.15
CA ILE A 160 -17.04 -0.17 5.51
C ILE A 160 -18.27 0.35 6.24
N GLN A 161 -18.21 1.62 6.63
CA GLN A 161 -19.35 2.36 7.14
C GLN A 161 -20.13 2.94 5.97
N LYS A 162 -21.34 2.40 5.73
CA LYS A 162 -22.20 2.90 4.64
C LYS A 162 -22.55 4.36 4.88
N ARG A 163 -22.19 5.22 3.93
CA ARG A 163 -22.54 6.65 3.93
C ARG A 163 -24.01 6.84 3.55
N GLU A 164 -24.65 7.86 4.12
CA GLU A 164 -26.05 8.20 3.82
C GLU A 164 -26.23 8.55 2.34
N ASN A 165 -27.29 8.02 1.72
CA ASN A 165 -27.65 8.24 0.31
C ASN A 165 -26.62 7.73 -0.72
N LEU A 166 -25.60 6.94 -0.32
CA LEU A 166 -24.63 6.31 -1.19
C LEU A 166 -24.74 4.78 -1.09
N ASP A 167 -24.27 4.08 -2.12
CA ASP A 167 -24.16 2.62 -2.02
C ASP A 167 -22.92 2.23 -1.19
N ILE A 168 -22.84 0.95 -0.79
CA ILE A 168 -21.75 0.44 0.06
C ILE A 168 -20.38 0.49 -0.63
N TYR A 169 -20.34 0.55 -1.97
CA TYR A 169 -19.12 0.57 -2.76
C TYR A 169 -18.58 2.00 -3.00
N HIS A 170 -19.28 3.03 -2.50
CA HIS A 170 -18.77 4.40 -2.50
C HIS A 170 -18.09 4.67 -1.16
N THR A 171 -16.78 4.43 -1.11
CA THR A 171 -15.95 4.54 0.09
C THR A 171 -14.58 5.09 -0.24
N SER A 172 -14.03 5.92 0.64
CA SER A 172 -12.68 6.45 0.56
C SER A 172 -11.61 5.41 0.95
N PHE A 173 -12.01 4.22 1.43
CA PHE A 173 -11.10 3.17 1.92
C PHE A 173 -10.32 3.55 3.17
N GLU A 174 -10.92 4.35 4.02
CA GLU A 174 -10.34 4.93 5.25
C GLU A 174 -11.10 4.43 6.48
N GLU A 175 -10.87 3.19 6.86
CA GLU A 175 -11.54 2.56 7.99
C GLU A 175 -10.55 1.97 9.00
N LEU A 176 -10.95 1.90 10.26
CA LEU A 176 -10.21 1.20 11.29
C LEU A 176 -10.27 -0.32 11.07
N TYR A 177 -9.16 -1.00 11.29
CA TYR A 177 -9.11 -2.46 11.34
C TYR A 177 -9.69 -2.97 12.65
N GLN A 178 -10.91 -3.49 12.62
CA GLN A 178 -11.61 -4.04 13.77
C GLN A 178 -11.28 -5.52 13.97
N TYR A 179 -10.92 -5.92 15.19
CA TYR A 179 -10.70 -7.32 15.53
C TYR A 179 -12.03 -8.01 15.86
N LYS A 180 -12.41 -9.02 15.08
CA LYS A 180 -13.69 -9.73 15.18
C LYS A 180 -13.47 -11.24 15.07
N SER A 181 -14.32 -12.03 15.75
CA SER A 181 -14.48 -13.45 15.41
C SER A 181 -15.08 -13.57 14.02
N LEU A 182 -14.54 -14.44 13.18
CA LEU A 182 -14.88 -14.50 11.76
C LEU A 182 -16.35 -14.95 11.54
N ASP A 183 -16.87 -15.85 12.39
CA ASP A 183 -18.26 -16.33 12.37
C ASP A 183 -19.26 -15.28 12.85
N SER A 184 -18.82 -14.21 13.51
CA SER A 184 -19.68 -13.08 13.89
C SER A 184 -20.02 -12.17 12.71
N LEU A 185 -19.25 -12.24 11.60
CA LEU A 185 -19.48 -11.41 10.42
C LEU A 185 -20.58 -11.99 9.54
N THR A 186 -21.51 -11.14 9.14
CA THR A 186 -22.67 -11.47 8.31
C THR A 186 -22.48 -11.03 6.85
N TYR A 187 -23.39 -11.42 5.96
CA TYR A 187 -23.42 -10.96 4.56
C TYR A 187 -23.60 -9.44 4.40
N LYS A 188 -23.93 -8.72 5.49
CA LYS A 188 -24.04 -7.26 5.52
C LYS A 188 -22.71 -6.58 5.87
N ASP A 189 -21.81 -7.33 6.48
CA ASP A 189 -20.51 -6.84 6.91
C ASP A 189 -19.53 -6.93 5.72
N VAL A 190 -19.39 -5.81 5.01
CA VAL A 190 -18.52 -5.66 3.85
C VAL A 190 -17.27 -4.91 4.29
N MET A 191 -16.11 -5.37 3.83
CA MET A 191 -14.81 -4.77 4.08
C MET A 191 -14.00 -4.67 2.79
N PHE A 192 -13.10 -3.73 2.69
CA PHE A 192 -12.11 -3.73 1.61
C PHE A 192 -10.90 -4.61 1.99
N SER A 193 -10.13 -5.03 0.99
CA SER A 193 -8.89 -5.78 1.20
C SER A 193 -7.67 -4.85 1.30
N PRO A 194 -6.62 -5.19 2.08
CA PRO A 194 -6.36 -6.47 2.74
C PRO A 194 -7.15 -6.68 4.04
N ALA A 195 -7.49 -7.95 4.33
CA ALA A 195 -8.01 -8.39 5.62
C ALA A 195 -7.08 -9.45 6.23
N LEU A 196 -6.69 -9.30 7.49
CA LEU A 196 -5.75 -10.21 8.16
C LEU A 196 -6.53 -11.19 9.05
N VAL A 197 -6.49 -12.46 8.72
CA VAL A 197 -7.09 -13.56 9.47
C VAL A 197 -6.01 -14.23 10.34
N SER A 198 -6.33 -14.44 11.61
CA SER A 198 -5.51 -15.17 12.59
C SER A 198 -6.16 -16.52 12.85
N SER A 199 -5.47 -17.62 12.54
CA SER A 199 -5.94 -18.97 12.85
C SER A 199 -5.68 -19.35 14.31
N ALA A 200 -6.33 -20.42 14.77
CA ALA A 200 -6.12 -20.97 16.12
C ALA A 200 -4.65 -21.38 16.38
N ASP A 201 -3.92 -21.83 15.34
CA ASP A 201 -2.49 -22.16 15.40
C ASP A 201 -1.56 -20.93 15.31
N ASN A 202 -2.10 -19.74 15.44
CA ASN A 202 -1.40 -18.45 15.35
C ASN A 202 -0.76 -18.16 13.98
N ILE A 203 -1.08 -18.94 12.93
CA ILE A 203 -0.70 -18.60 11.55
C ILE A 203 -1.55 -17.39 11.11
N LYS A 204 -0.89 -16.41 10.50
CA LYS A 204 -1.54 -15.22 9.94
C LYS A 204 -1.74 -15.42 8.44
N ILE A 205 -2.95 -15.12 7.97
CA ILE A 205 -3.33 -15.22 6.57
C ILE A 205 -3.92 -13.88 6.13
N VAL A 206 -3.27 -13.21 5.19
CA VAL A 206 -3.81 -11.94 4.67
C VAL A 206 -4.48 -12.19 3.34
N VAL A 207 -5.78 -11.92 3.28
CA VAL A 207 -6.58 -12.03 2.05
C VAL A 207 -6.57 -10.69 1.33
N THR A 208 -6.09 -10.71 0.08
CA THR A 208 -6.03 -9.53 -0.78
C THR A 208 -6.05 -9.93 -2.26
N GLU A 209 -5.70 -9.01 -3.14
CA GLU A 209 -5.59 -9.24 -4.57
C GLU A 209 -4.37 -8.52 -5.16
N SER A 210 -4.00 -8.88 -6.39
CA SER A 210 -2.96 -8.20 -7.14
C SER A 210 -3.29 -8.15 -8.63
N ASP A 211 -2.60 -7.26 -9.38
CA ASP A 211 -2.76 -7.09 -10.82
C ASP A 211 -4.17 -6.62 -11.22
N LEU A 212 -4.74 -5.71 -10.43
CA LEU A 212 -6.08 -5.16 -10.64
C LEU A 212 -6.10 -4.21 -11.86
N LEU A 213 -6.44 -4.76 -13.04
CA LEU A 213 -6.50 -4.05 -14.31
C LEU A 213 -7.80 -4.40 -15.05
N ASP A 214 -8.56 -3.38 -15.50
CA ASP A 214 -9.81 -3.53 -16.27
C ASP A 214 -10.82 -4.50 -15.63
N TYR A 215 -10.95 -4.43 -14.31
CA TYR A 215 -11.84 -5.27 -13.51
C TYR A 215 -12.17 -4.56 -12.18
N PRO A 216 -13.34 -4.82 -11.55
CA PRO A 216 -13.61 -4.22 -10.24
C PRO A 216 -12.71 -4.79 -9.14
N GLY A 217 -12.39 -3.97 -8.14
CA GLY A 217 -11.69 -4.41 -6.94
C GLY A 217 -12.49 -5.42 -6.11
N MET A 218 -11.77 -6.32 -5.45
CA MET A 218 -12.37 -7.29 -4.56
C MET A 218 -12.56 -6.68 -3.17
N PHE A 219 -13.83 -6.47 -2.79
CA PHE A 219 -14.24 -6.40 -1.41
C PHE A 219 -14.39 -7.82 -0.84
N LEU A 220 -14.47 -7.93 0.46
CA LEU A 220 -14.76 -9.17 1.16
C LEU A 220 -16.01 -8.97 2.02
N LYS A 221 -16.81 -10.04 2.19
CA LYS A 221 -17.96 -10.01 3.09
C LYS A 221 -17.98 -11.25 4.00
N GLY A 222 -18.57 -11.10 5.16
CA GLY A 222 -18.81 -12.21 6.08
C GLY A 222 -19.84 -13.20 5.53
N THR A 223 -19.88 -14.40 6.08
CA THR A 223 -20.79 -15.48 5.64
C THR A 223 -21.59 -16.10 6.79
N GLN A 224 -21.50 -15.56 8.01
CA GLN A 224 -22.00 -16.17 9.26
C GLN A 224 -21.37 -17.54 9.54
N ALA A 225 -20.18 -17.77 9.01
CA ALA A 225 -19.36 -18.95 9.19
C ALA A 225 -17.89 -18.54 9.23
N PHE A 226 -16.97 -19.48 9.39
CA PHE A 226 -15.54 -19.18 9.33
C PHE A 226 -15.04 -18.99 7.89
N ALA A 227 -15.76 -18.15 7.10
CA ALA A 227 -15.39 -17.86 5.71
C ALA A 227 -15.56 -16.38 5.37
N LEU A 228 -14.73 -15.91 4.43
CA LEU A 228 -14.90 -14.67 3.68
C LEU A 228 -15.28 -15.01 2.23
N GLU A 229 -16.16 -14.22 1.64
CA GLU A 229 -16.50 -14.31 0.21
C GLU A 229 -16.14 -13.00 -0.48
N GLY A 230 -15.52 -13.10 -1.68
CA GLY A 230 -15.28 -11.95 -2.55
C GLY A 230 -16.60 -11.30 -2.99
N GLU A 231 -16.66 -9.98 -2.87
CA GLU A 231 -17.78 -9.14 -3.30
C GLU A 231 -17.27 -8.09 -4.28
N PHE A 232 -18.02 -7.81 -5.34
CA PHE A 232 -17.56 -6.95 -6.44
C PHE A 232 -18.64 -5.93 -6.79
N ALA A 233 -18.24 -4.65 -6.88
CA ALA A 233 -19.14 -3.61 -7.32
C ALA A 233 -19.57 -3.87 -8.78
N SER A 234 -20.89 -3.93 -9.02
CA SER A 234 -21.45 -4.02 -10.37
C SER A 234 -21.11 -2.77 -11.18
N TYR A 235 -21.02 -2.93 -12.51
CA TYR A 235 -20.67 -1.86 -13.43
C TYR A 235 -21.66 -0.68 -13.33
N PRO A 236 -21.22 0.59 -13.22
CA PRO A 236 -22.09 1.75 -13.15
C PRO A 236 -22.76 2.04 -14.48
N LEU A 237 -24.11 2.08 -14.52
CA LEU A 237 -24.91 2.43 -15.70
C LEU A 237 -25.25 3.92 -15.70
N LYS A 238 -25.63 4.47 -14.53
CA LYS A 238 -25.97 5.87 -14.38
C LYS A 238 -25.22 6.48 -13.21
N GLU A 239 -24.78 7.68 -13.42
CA GLU A 239 -24.05 8.45 -12.45
C GLU A 239 -24.59 9.88 -12.41
N LYS A 240 -24.44 10.54 -11.27
CA LYS A 240 -24.72 11.98 -11.12
C LYS A 240 -23.60 12.62 -10.33
N ILE A 241 -23.48 13.93 -10.47
CA ILE A 241 -22.61 14.73 -9.62
C ILE A 241 -23.31 14.91 -8.26
N ALA A 242 -22.67 14.51 -7.17
CA ALA A 242 -22.99 14.97 -5.83
C ALA A 242 -22.32 16.32 -5.64
N GLU A 243 -23.15 17.36 -5.58
CA GLU A 243 -22.66 18.73 -5.43
C GLU A 243 -22.12 18.99 -4.03
N GLY A 244 -21.23 19.95 -3.86
CA GLY A 244 -20.57 20.35 -2.63
C GLY A 244 -19.31 21.15 -2.93
N ASP A 245 -18.52 21.41 -1.91
CA ASP A 245 -17.21 22.06 -2.04
C ASP A 245 -16.25 21.17 -2.85
N TYR A 246 -16.34 19.85 -2.65
CA TYR A 246 -15.62 18.82 -3.38
C TYR A 246 -16.61 17.91 -4.10
N PRO A 247 -17.10 18.28 -5.30
CA PRO A 247 -18.07 17.49 -6.03
C PRO A 247 -17.51 16.13 -6.45
N GLN A 248 -18.33 15.08 -6.31
CA GLN A 248 -17.97 13.70 -6.63
C GLN A 248 -18.95 13.07 -7.62
N MET A 249 -18.46 12.10 -8.41
CA MET A 249 -19.30 11.30 -9.28
C MET A 249 -19.87 10.09 -8.50
N VAL A 250 -21.17 10.09 -8.19
CA VAL A 250 -21.85 9.01 -7.47
C VAL A 250 -22.71 8.15 -8.39
N VAL A 251 -22.73 6.84 -8.16
CA VAL A 251 -23.50 5.89 -8.94
C VAL A 251 -24.95 5.90 -8.47
N THR A 252 -25.89 6.01 -9.42
CA THR A 252 -27.34 5.97 -9.15
C THR A 252 -28.01 4.71 -9.69
N ASP A 253 -27.36 3.99 -10.60
CA ASP A 253 -27.88 2.74 -11.17
C ASP A 253 -26.72 1.84 -11.59
N ARG A 254 -26.79 0.54 -11.30
CA ARG A 254 -25.77 -0.45 -11.61
C ARG A 254 -26.31 -1.54 -12.54
N ALA A 255 -25.42 -2.09 -13.36
CA ALA A 255 -25.69 -3.20 -14.26
C ALA A 255 -25.94 -4.51 -13.48
N ALA A 256 -26.53 -5.48 -14.16
CA ALA A 256 -26.61 -6.86 -13.68
C ALA A 256 -25.31 -7.67 -13.90
N TYR A 257 -24.18 -6.97 -14.16
CA TYR A 257 -22.87 -7.55 -14.38
C TYR A 257 -21.78 -6.70 -13.72
N ILE A 258 -20.64 -7.31 -13.39
CA ILE A 258 -19.54 -6.64 -12.71
C ILE A 258 -18.50 -6.06 -13.70
N ALA A 259 -18.30 -6.71 -14.87
CA ALA A 259 -17.35 -6.25 -15.86
C ALA A 259 -17.74 -6.66 -17.28
N LYS A 260 -17.32 -5.84 -18.26
CA LYS A 260 -17.30 -6.15 -19.69
C LYS A 260 -15.87 -5.98 -20.20
N THR A 261 -15.28 -7.04 -20.76
CA THR A 261 -13.85 -7.06 -21.04
C THR A 261 -13.50 -7.95 -22.25
N ASN A 262 -12.24 -7.95 -22.66
CA ASN A 262 -11.75 -8.83 -23.72
C ASN A 262 -11.94 -10.30 -23.35
N GLY A 263 -12.31 -11.13 -24.32
CA GLY A 263 -12.53 -12.56 -24.11
C GLY A 263 -11.25 -13.34 -23.79
N ALA A 264 -10.12 -12.93 -24.35
CA ALA A 264 -8.81 -13.49 -24.01
C ALA A 264 -8.11 -12.57 -23.00
N ARG A 265 -8.10 -12.97 -21.72
CA ARG A 265 -7.48 -12.19 -20.64
C ARG A 265 -7.04 -13.04 -19.45
N ASN A 266 -6.16 -12.47 -18.66
CA ASN A 266 -5.88 -12.87 -17.28
C ASN A 266 -6.71 -11.99 -16.34
N PHE A 267 -7.38 -12.60 -15.35
CA PHE A 267 -8.08 -11.87 -14.29
C PHE A 267 -7.12 -11.51 -13.15
N PRO A 268 -7.47 -10.59 -12.24
CA PRO A 268 -6.63 -10.29 -11.09
C PRO A 268 -6.30 -11.54 -10.27
N TRP A 269 -5.14 -11.54 -9.62
CA TRP A 269 -4.78 -12.58 -8.67
C TRP A 269 -5.58 -12.43 -7.37
N ARG A 270 -6.12 -13.52 -6.86
CA ARG A 270 -6.62 -13.65 -5.48
C ARG A 270 -5.48 -14.18 -4.65
N VAL A 271 -5.10 -13.43 -3.61
CA VAL A 271 -3.83 -13.58 -2.90
C VAL A 271 -4.06 -13.91 -1.44
N LEU A 272 -3.35 -14.91 -0.94
CA LEU A 272 -3.25 -15.26 0.46
C LEU A 272 -1.78 -15.18 0.87
N ILE A 273 -1.40 -14.11 1.58
CA ILE A 273 -0.08 -14.02 2.23
C ILE A 273 -0.15 -14.88 3.49
N ILE A 274 0.85 -15.73 3.71
CA ILE A 274 0.89 -16.68 4.83
C ILE A 274 2.15 -16.43 5.65
N ALA A 275 1.97 -16.18 6.94
CA ALA A 275 3.06 -15.91 7.87
C ALA A 275 2.94 -16.81 9.11
N ARG A 276 4.05 -17.45 9.48
CA ARG A 276 4.17 -18.25 10.70
C ARG A 276 4.54 -17.41 11.91
N ASN A 277 5.20 -16.27 11.65
CA ASN A 277 5.55 -15.29 12.66
C ASN A 277 5.04 -13.93 12.23
N ASP A 278 4.63 -13.10 13.18
CA ASP A 278 4.11 -11.76 12.91
C ASP A 278 5.12 -10.90 12.13
N LYS A 279 6.41 -11.03 12.42
CA LYS A 279 7.48 -10.30 11.73
C LYS A 279 7.69 -10.68 10.25
N ASP A 280 7.09 -11.76 9.77
CA ASP A 280 7.19 -12.18 8.37
C ASP A 280 6.23 -11.37 7.47
N LEU A 281 5.28 -10.60 8.06
CA LEU A 281 4.28 -9.82 7.32
C LEU A 281 4.81 -8.48 6.79
N PRO A 282 5.35 -7.54 7.59
CA PRO A 282 5.49 -6.15 7.17
C PRO A 282 6.42 -5.88 5.97
N ALA A 283 7.33 -6.82 5.68
CA ALA A 283 8.24 -6.74 4.53
C ALA A 283 7.88 -7.75 3.42
N ASN A 284 6.65 -8.26 3.39
CA ASN A 284 6.20 -9.19 2.38
C ASN A 284 5.91 -8.47 1.05
N ASP A 285 6.47 -8.99 -0.05
CA ASP A 285 6.37 -8.40 -1.39
C ASP A 285 5.43 -9.18 -2.32
N LEU A 286 4.63 -10.13 -1.84
CA LEU A 286 3.85 -11.04 -2.70
C LEU A 286 2.93 -10.30 -3.65
N VAL A 287 2.23 -9.27 -3.19
CA VAL A 287 1.35 -8.45 -4.03
C VAL A 287 2.11 -7.78 -5.17
N TYR A 288 3.32 -7.27 -4.89
CA TYR A 288 4.19 -6.67 -5.91
C TYR A 288 4.71 -7.73 -6.89
N ARG A 289 5.18 -8.90 -6.40
CA ARG A 289 5.71 -10.00 -7.24
C ARG A 289 4.69 -10.54 -8.24
N LEU A 290 3.39 -10.56 -7.89
CA LEU A 290 2.30 -11.08 -8.73
C LEU A 290 1.84 -10.10 -9.82
N ALA A 291 2.11 -8.81 -9.67
CA ALA A 291 1.64 -7.80 -10.60
C ALA A 291 2.37 -7.84 -11.94
N THR A 292 1.70 -7.38 -12.98
CA THR A 292 2.26 -7.24 -14.33
C THR A 292 3.53 -6.37 -14.31
N PRO A 293 4.62 -6.76 -14.97
CA PRO A 293 5.84 -5.95 -15.09
C PRO A 293 5.56 -4.55 -15.66
N SER A 294 6.48 -3.62 -15.38
CA SER A 294 6.35 -2.21 -15.78
C SER A 294 6.05 -2.03 -17.25
N LYS A 295 5.04 -1.22 -17.55
CA LYS A 295 4.70 -0.74 -18.91
C LYS A 295 5.44 0.55 -19.26
N ILE A 296 6.09 1.19 -18.28
CA ILE A 296 6.89 2.39 -18.49
C ILE A 296 8.35 1.96 -18.72
N LYS A 297 8.89 2.27 -19.88
CA LYS A 297 10.24 1.85 -20.28
C LYS A 297 11.31 2.71 -19.61
N ASP A 298 11.15 4.03 -19.66
CA ASP A 298 12.04 4.98 -19.01
C ASP A 298 11.43 5.45 -17.70
N VAL A 299 12.06 5.08 -16.60
CA VAL A 299 11.67 5.43 -15.23
C VAL A 299 12.65 6.42 -14.58
N SER A 300 13.64 6.93 -15.33
CA SER A 300 14.69 7.80 -14.81
C SER A 300 14.19 9.15 -14.31
N TRP A 301 13.02 9.59 -14.78
CA TRP A 301 12.36 10.83 -14.37
C TRP A 301 11.52 10.68 -13.09
N ILE A 302 11.34 9.47 -12.58
CA ILE A 302 10.61 9.22 -11.33
C ILE A 302 11.55 9.52 -10.15
N HIS A 303 11.26 10.56 -9.40
CA HIS A 303 12.10 11.04 -8.31
C HIS A 303 11.34 10.97 -6.97
N PRO A 304 11.44 9.84 -6.24
CA PRO A 304 10.94 9.74 -4.87
C PRO A 304 11.48 10.85 -3.97
N GLY A 305 10.87 11.06 -2.81
CA GLY A 305 11.36 12.06 -1.86
C GLY A 305 10.32 12.49 -0.85
N LYS A 306 10.58 13.60 -0.17
CA LYS A 306 9.68 14.18 0.83
C LYS A 306 9.01 15.43 0.31
N CYS A 307 7.73 15.58 0.64
CA CYS A 307 6.89 16.73 0.35
C CYS A 307 6.36 17.31 1.67
N THR A 308 6.20 18.63 1.75
CA THR A 308 5.41 19.24 2.83
C THR A 308 3.96 19.32 2.40
N ASP A 309 3.05 19.27 3.36
CA ASP A 309 1.64 19.55 3.17
C ASP A 309 1.18 20.65 4.12
N GLU A 310 0.22 21.45 3.69
CA GLU A 310 -0.31 22.57 4.48
C GLU A 310 -1.78 22.39 4.90
N TRP A 311 -2.48 21.42 4.31
CA TRP A 311 -3.93 21.27 4.46
C TRP A 311 -4.34 20.90 5.89
N ILE A 312 -3.71 19.87 6.46
CA ILE A 312 -4.06 19.35 7.81
C ILE A 312 -3.97 20.44 8.87
N ILE A 313 -3.00 21.35 8.76
CA ILE A 313 -2.82 22.46 9.71
C ILE A 313 -3.54 23.76 9.29
N ASP A 314 -4.37 23.73 8.23
CA ASP A 314 -5.11 24.89 7.71
C ASP A 314 -4.18 26.09 7.41
N VAL A 315 -2.97 25.82 6.89
CA VAL A 315 -1.91 26.84 6.66
C VAL A 315 -1.66 27.73 7.87
N ASN A 316 -1.89 27.24 9.07
CA ASN A 316 -1.86 28.02 10.32
C ASN A 316 -0.42 28.23 10.84
N LEU A 317 0.37 29.02 10.11
CA LEU A 317 1.72 29.39 10.49
C LEU A 317 1.73 30.46 11.59
N PHE A 318 2.78 30.50 12.40
CA PHE A 318 2.96 31.52 13.45
C PHE A 318 4.40 32.07 13.47
N ASN A 319 4.59 33.20 14.15
CA ASN A 319 5.86 33.92 14.18
C ASN A 319 6.39 34.28 12.78
N VAL A 320 5.49 34.60 11.87
CA VAL A 320 5.79 35.02 10.49
C VAL A 320 5.39 36.48 10.27
N PRO A 321 6.11 37.26 9.44
CA PRO A 321 5.84 38.69 9.25
C PRO A 321 4.74 38.97 8.16
N PHE A 322 3.86 37.98 7.93
CA PHE A 322 2.79 38.08 6.94
C PHE A 322 1.51 37.40 7.44
N LYS A 323 0.36 37.72 6.82
CA LYS A 323 -0.90 37.02 7.10
C LYS A 323 -0.85 35.64 6.46
N THR A 324 -1.08 34.59 7.28
CA THR A 324 -1.09 33.18 6.86
C THR A 324 -2.34 32.83 6.07
N GLY A 325 -2.34 31.66 5.44
CA GLY A 325 -3.41 31.12 4.61
C GLY A 325 -2.90 30.75 3.22
N VAL A 326 -3.78 30.32 2.34
CA VAL A 326 -3.48 29.93 0.96
C VAL A 326 -3.10 31.17 0.14
N ASN A 327 -1.82 31.56 0.17
CA ASN A 327 -1.28 32.73 -0.50
C ASN A 327 0.21 32.61 -0.83
N THR A 328 0.70 33.50 -1.69
CA THR A 328 2.08 33.53 -2.18
C THR A 328 3.12 33.58 -1.05
N ALA A 329 2.87 34.31 0.03
CA ALA A 329 3.84 34.44 1.13
C ALA A 329 3.99 33.13 1.91
N SER A 330 2.90 32.46 2.20
CA SER A 330 2.89 31.15 2.85
C SER A 330 3.65 30.12 2.02
N TYR A 331 3.37 29.97 0.74
CA TYR A 331 4.09 29.02 -0.11
C TYR A 331 5.58 29.31 -0.25
N LYS A 332 5.99 30.57 -0.26
CA LYS A 332 7.42 30.90 -0.19
C LYS A 332 8.06 30.45 1.12
N TYR A 333 7.34 30.56 2.23
CA TYR A 333 7.80 30.09 3.53
C TYR A 333 7.95 28.55 3.56
N TYR A 334 6.99 27.81 2.98
CA TYR A 334 7.09 26.36 2.80
C TYR A 334 8.27 25.97 1.90
N ILE A 335 8.55 26.70 0.83
CA ILE A 335 9.72 26.48 -0.04
C ILE A 335 11.04 26.68 0.74
N ASP A 336 11.12 27.73 1.56
CA ASP A 336 12.30 27.99 2.40
C ASP A 336 12.49 26.89 3.46
N PHE A 337 11.41 26.43 4.07
CA PHE A 337 11.40 25.32 5.01
C PHE A 337 11.87 24.01 4.33
N ALA A 338 11.30 23.67 3.18
CA ALA A 338 11.67 22.48 2.41
C ALA A 338 13.16 22.49 2.08
N LYS A 339 13.70 23.63 1.60
CA LYS A 339 15.13 23.79 1.31
C LYS A 339 16.00 23.64 2.55
N ARG A 340 15.60 24.20 3.68
CA ARG A 340 16.35 24.17 4.95
C ARG A 340 16.49 22.76 5.50
N PHE A 341 15.41 21.95 5.40
CA PHE A 341 15.34 20.66 6.07
C PHE A 341 15.41 19.44 5.12
N GLY A 342 15.85 19.64 3.86
CA GLY A 342 16.13 18.53 2.94
C GLY A 342 14.88 17.87 2.35
N PHE A 343 13.78 18.60 2.22
CA PHE A 343 12.63 18.19 1.44
C PHE A 343 12.85 18.53 -0.04
N ASN A 344 12.27 17.72 -0.92
CA ASN A 344 12.48 17.88 -2.37
C ASN A 344 11.42 18.78 -3.00
N ARG A 345 10.24 18.88 -2.37
CA ARG A 345 9.07 19.58 -2.90
C ARG A 345 8.15 20.08 -1.81
N ILE A 346 7.23 20.93 -2.21
CA ILE A 346 6.08 21.35 -1.41
C ILE A 346 4.80 20.94 -2.13
N MET A 347 3.74 20.61 -1.39
CA MET A 347 2.38 20.51 -1.89
C MET A 347 1.77 21.91 -1.94
N MET A 348 0.97 22.15 -2.96
CA MET A 348 -0.05 23.19 -2.98
C MET A 348 -1.39 22.46 -2.98
N ASP A 349 -1.95 22.29 -1.78
CA ASP A 349 -3.15 21.51 -1.54
C ASP A 349 -4.43 22.28 -1.86
N ALA A 350 -5.62 21.77 -1.53
CA ALA A 350 -6.92 22.35 -1.83
C ALA A 350 -6.98 23.84 -1.51
N GLY A 351 -7.52 24.62 -2.46
CA GLY A 351 -7.63 26.09 -2.34
C GLY A 351 -6.64 26.88 -3.18
N TRP A 352 -5.61 26.25 -3.79
CA TRP A 352 -4.75 26.95 -4.75
C TRP A 352 -5.50 27.29 -6.05
N SER A 353 -6.49 26.49 -6.43
CA SER A 353 -7.40 26.72 -7.55
C SER A 353 -8.84 26.40 -7.19
N ASP A 354 -9.77 26.75 -8.06
CA ASP A 354 -11.16 26.32 -7.97
C ASP A 354 -11.26 24.80 -8.14
N THR A 355 -12.12 24.12 -7.36
CA THR A 355 -12.28 22.67 -7.37
C THR A 355 -12.89 22.12 -8.67
N ARG A 356 -13.51 22.97 -9.51
CA ARG A 356 -14.08 22.60 -10.81
C ARG A 356 -13.29 23.09 -12.01
N ASP A 357 -12.30 23.99 -11.78
CA ASP A 357 -11.47 24.58 -12.83
C ASP A 357 -10.05 24.86 -12.35
N LEU A 358 -9.11 23.99 -12.74
CA LEU A 358 -7.70 24.08 -12.36
C LEU A 358 -6.98 25.33 -12.91
N PHE A 359 -7.58 26.04 -13.87
CA PHE A 359 -7.03 27.29 -14.43
C PHE A 359 -7.54 28.56 -13.70
N LYS A 360 -8.53 28.43 -12.84
CA LYS A 360 -9.02 29.50 -12.00
C LYS A 360 -8.25 29.50 -10.67
N ILE A 361 -7.05 30.08 -10.73
CA ILE A 361 -6.12 30.17 -9.59
C ILE A 361 -6.69 31.15 -8.54
N SER A 362 -6.46 30.84 -7.26
CA SER A 362 -6.82 31.72 -6.14
C SER A 362 -6.22 33.12 -6.33
N PRO A 363 -7.00 34.20 -6.14
CA PRO A 363 -6.50 35.56 -6.34
C PRO A 363 -5.37 35.97 -5.40
N ASN A 364 -5.18 35.24 -4.30
CA ASN A 364 -4.10 35.47 -3.34
C ASN A 364 -2.76 34.81 -3.76
N ILE A 365 -2.75 34.08 -4.89
CA ILE A 365 -1.60 33.33 -5.39
C ILE A 365 -1.05 33.99 -6.66
N ASN A 366 0.22 34.32 -6.65
CA ASN A 366 0.97 34.65 -7.85
C ASN A 366 1.85 33.46 -8.24
N MET A 367 1.36 32.63 -9.17
CA MET A 367 2.04 31.41 -9.61
C MET A 367 3.42 31.68 -10.21
N ASP A 368 3.57 32.73 -11.03
CA ASP A 368 4.87 33.06 -11.64
C ASP A 368 5.92 33.35 -10.57
N THR A 369 5.53 34.06 -9.50
CA THR A 369 6.41 34.33 -8.36
C THR A 369 6.78 33.03 -7.63
N ILE A 370 5.82 32.15 -7.35
CA ILE A 370 6.06 30.89 -6.64
C ILE A 370 6.97 29.97 -7.47
N VAL A 371 6.68 29.80 -8.76
CA VAL A 371 7.47 29.00 -9.69
C VAL A 371 8.92 29.50 -9.77
N ALA A 372 9.12 30.81 -9.95
CA ALA A 372 10.45 31.40 -9.99
C ALA A 372 11.20 31.23 -8.65
N TYR A 373 10.49 31.35 -7.53
CA TYR A 373 11.06 31.24 -6.19
C TYR A 373 11.46 29.79 -5.87
N ALA A 374 10.63 28.82 -6.22
CA ALA A 374 10.89 27.39 -6.05
C ALA A 374 12.07 26.94 -6.93
N LYS A 375 12.07 27.32 -8.21
CA LYS A 375 13.16 27.03 -9.15
C LYS A 375 14.51 27.54 -8.66
N LYS A 376 14.58 28.77 -8.13
CA LYS A 376 15.81 29.38 -7.59
C LYS A 376 16.38 28.57 -6.42
N ARG A 377 15.54 27.82 -5.69
CA ARG A 377 15.92 27.02 -4.52
C ARG A 377 16.07 25.55 -4.81
N ASP A 378 15.84 25.15 -6.06
CA ASP A 378 15.80 23.72 -6.45
C ASP A 378 14.78 22.93 -5.63
N ILE A 379 13.59 23.51 -5.45
CA ILE A 379 12.43 22.87 -4.83
C ILE A 379 11.35 22.69 -5.91
N LYS A 380 10.78 21.48 -5.99
CA LYS A 380 9.68 21.17 -6.90
C LYS A 380 8.35 21.60 -6.31
N LEU A 381 7.41 21.89 -7.19
CA LEU A 381 6.01 22.10 -6.82
C LEU A 381 5.22 20.82 -7.05
N SER A 382 4.31 20.53 -6.16
CA SER A 382 3.31 19.48 -6.30
C SER A 382 1.93 20.08 -6.16
N MET A 383 0.95 19.53 -6.89
CA MET A 383 -0.38 20.13 -6.98
C MET A 383 -1.44 19.12 -6.60
N TRP A 384 -2.29 19.50 -5.67
CA TRP A 384 -3.55 18.81 -5.42
C TRP A 384 -4.57 19.12 -6.52
N THR A 385 -5.38 18.15 -6.89
CA THR A 385 -6.45 18.31 -7.89
C THR A 385 -7.67 17.51 -7.49
N LEU A 386 -8.87 18.05 -7.70
CA LEU A 386 -10.07 17.24 -7.65
C LEU A 386 -10.13 16.31 -8.88
N SER A 387 -10.41 15.04 -8.68
CA SER A 387 -10.41 14.01 -9.74
C SER A 387 -11.29 14.37 -10.94
N MET A 388 -12.47 14.92 -10.71
CA MET A 388 -13.38 15.36 -11.77
C MET A 388 -12.83 16.54 -12.58
N ALA A 389 -12.17 17.50 -11.92
CA ALA A 389 -11.56 18.66 -12.59
C ALA A 389 -10.35 18.22 -13.43
N LEU A 390 -9.49 17.37 -12.86
CA LEU A 390 -8.35 16.82 -13.57
C LEU A 390 -8.79 16.00 -14.79
N ASP A 391 -9.80 15.14 -14.66
CA ASP A 391 -10.31 14.33 -15.76
C ASP A 391 -10.83 15.20 -16.91
N LYS A 392 -11.61 16.20 -16.60
CA LYS A 392 -12.17 17.15 -17.59
C LYS A 392 -11.08 17.94 -18.31
N GLN A 393 -10.00 18.31 -17.62
CA GLN A 393 -8.96 19.23 -18.10
C GLN A 393 -7.60 18.53 -18.33
N LEU A 394 -7.53 17.20 -18.33
CA LEU A 394 -6.32 16.39 -18.21
C LEU A 394 -5.17 16.88 -19.10
N GLY A 395 -5.37 16.93 -20.42
CA GLY A 395 -4.29 17.26 -21.35
C GLY A 395 -3.79 18.71 -21.21
N SER A 396 -4.67 19.67 -20.92
CA SER A 396 -4.30 21.08 -20.70
C SER A 396 -3.66 21.29 -19.34
N ALA A 397 -4.18 20.64 -18.30
CA ALA A 397 -3.63 20.72 -16.95
C ALA A 397 -2.20 20.17 -16.90
N LEU A 398 -1.95 18.96 -17.44
CA LEU A 398 -0.61 18.37 -17.47
C LEU A 398 0.39 19.26 -18.23
N LYS A 399 0.01 19.84 -19.36
CA LYS A 399 0.86 20.80 -20.08
C LYS A 399 1.18 22.04 -19.25
N GLN A 400 0.22 22.55 -18.49
CA GLN A 400 0.44 23.69 -17.62
C GLN A 400 1.35 23.34 -16.43
N PHE A 401 1.15 22.16 -15.84
CA PHE A 401 1.98 21.65 -14.74
C PHE A 401 3.43 21.47 -15.20
N GLN A 402 3.67 20.92 -16.39
CA GLN A 402 5.00 20.85 -16.98
C GLN A 402 5.66 22.23 -17.11
N LYS A 403 4.93 23.26 -17.55
CA LYS A 403 5.45 24.64 -17.66
C LYS A 403 5.84 25.21 -16.30
N TRP A 404 5.11 24.87 -15.23
CA TRP A 404 5.43 25.25 -13.86
C TRP A 404 6.54 24.43 -13.21
N GLY A 405 6.99 23.36 -13.87
CA GLY A 405 8.01 22.45 -13.35
C GLY A 405 7.50 21.53 -12.25
N VAL A 406 6.18 21.29 -12.23
CA VAL A 406 5.52 20.31 -11.36
C VAL A 406 5.93 18.91 -11.81
N ASP A 407 6.44 18.09 -10.88
CA ASP A 407 6.84 16.70 -11.13
C ASP A 407 5.96 15.67 -10.42
N PHE A 408 4.98 16.13 -9.63
CA PHE A 408 4.07 15.30 -8.85
C PHE A 408 2.71 15.95 -8.68
N ILE A 409 1.65 15.16 -8.83
CA ILE A 409 0.28 15.59 -8.52
C ILE A 409 -0.39 14.59 -7.59
N MET A 410 -1.23 15.11 -6.70
CA MET A 410 -2.23 14.36 -5.95
C MET A 410 -3.59 14.59 -6.60
N THR A 411 -4.39 13.54 -6.77
CA THR A 411 -5.78 13.69 -7.24
C THR A 411 -6.72 12.92 -6.34
N ASP A 412 -7.81 13.55 -5.96
CA ASP A 412 -8.58 13.17 -4.79
C ASP A 412 -10.08 13.05 -5.06
N PHE A 413 -10.83 12.49 -4.07
CA PHE A 413 -12.28 12.30 -4.09
C PHE A 413 -12.76 11.36 -5.21
N ILE A 414 -12.14 10.17 -5.32
CA ILE A 414 -12.52 9.15 -6.30
C ILE A 414 -13.50 8.15 -5.68
N ASP A 415 -13.22 7.67 -4.46
CA ASP A 415 -14.06 6.89 -3.55
C ASP A 415 -14.69 5.61 -4.15
N ARG A 416 -14.09 5.01 -5.18
CA ARG A 416 -14.64 3.85 -5.89
C ARG A 416 -13.55 2.98 -6.50
N ASP A 417 -13.88 1.69 -6.74
CA ASP A 417 -13.04 0.72 -7.45
C ASP A 417 -13.82 -0.21 -8.40
N ASP A 418 -15.02 0.19 -8.85
CA ASP A 418 -15.68 -0.53 -9.96
C ASP A 418 -14.84 -0.48 -11.25
N GLN A 419 -15.13 -1.35 -12.22
CA GLN A 419 -14.33 -1.44 -13.45
C GLN A 419 -14.12 -0.09 -14.16
N LYS A 420 -15.15 0.75 -14.23
CA LYS A 420 -15.06 2.08 -14.85
C LYS A 420 -14.03 2.94 -14.15
N THR A 421 -14.05 2.93 -12.83
CA THR A 421 -13.14 3.71 -12.00
C THR A 421 -11.72 3.13 -12.01
N VAL A 422 -11.54 1.80 -11.99
CA VAL A 422 -10.21 1.18 -12.19
C VAL A 422 -9.60 1.61 -13.54
N ASN A 423 -10.41 1.70 -14.59
CA ASN A 423 -9.95 2.20 -15.89
C ASN A 423 -9.64 3.71 -15.88
N PHE A 424 -10.32 4.50 -15.04
CA PHE A 424 -9.97 5.90 -14.79
C PHE A 424 -8.56 6.01 -14.18
N TYR A 425 -8.24 5.26 -13.11
CA TYR A 425 -6.90 5.26 -12.50
C TYR A 425 -5.80 4.95 -13.53
N LYS A 426 -6.03 3.92 -14.35
CA LYS A 426 -5.09 3.54 -15.42
C LYS A 426 -4.87 4.69 -16.39
N ARG A 427 -5.94 5.27 -16.94
CA ARG A 427 -5.88 6.34 -17.96
C ARG A 427 -5.17 7.61 -17.45
N ILE A 428 -5.49 8.04 -16.21
CA ILE A 428 -4.83 9.19 -15.61
C ILE A 428 -3.34 8.92 -15.38
N THR A 429 -3.01 7.74 -14.86
CA THR A 429 -1.62 7.34 -14.61
C THR A 429 -0.79 7.29 -15.90
N GLU A 430 -1.36 6.75 -16.98
CA GLU A 430 -0.69 6.70 -18.31
C GLU A 430 -0.47 8.12 -18.85
N ALA A 431 -1.46 9.00 -18.77
CA ALA A 431 -1.32 10.38 -19.21
C ALA A 431 -0.27 11.17 -18.38
N CYS A 432 -0.21 10.92 -17.08
CA CYS A 432 0.82 11.49 -16.21
C CYS A 432 2.21 10.96 -16.56
N ALA A 433 2.34 9.65 -16.90
CA ALA A 433 3.59 9.07 -17.35
C ALA A 433 4.10 9.71 -18.64
N ASP A 434 3.21 9.92 -19.63
CA ASP A 434 3.54 10.60 -20.88
C ASP A 434 4.00 12.05 -20.66
N ALA A 435 3.52 12.68 -19.59
CA ALA A 435 3.92 14.02 -19.16
C ALA A 435 5.14 14.03 -18.23
N HIS A 436 5.72 12.89 -17.86
CA HIS A 436 6.76 12.73 -16.84
C HIS A 436 6.37 13.35 -15.49
N ILE A 437 5.15 13.10 -15.05
CA ILE A 437 4.60 13.54 -13.77
C ILE A 437 4.26 12.30 -12.93
N MET A 438 4.75 12.24 -11.70
CA MET A 438 4.33 11.25 -10.71
C MET A 438 2.92 11.56 -10.23
N ILE A 439 2.18 10.52 -9.83
CA ILE A 439 0.82 10.68 -9.35
C ILE A 439 0.55 9.87 -8.07
N MET A 440 -0.22 10.47 -7.18
CA MET A 440 -0.83 9.88 -6.01
C MET A 440 -2.35 10.00 -6.13
N PHE A 441 -3.06 9.02 -5.62
CA PHE A 441 -4.52 9.06 -5.56
C PHE A 441 -4.98 9.03 -4.10
N HIS A 442 -5.88 9.96 -3.76
CA HIS A 442 -6.61 10.03 -2.50
C HIS A 442 -8.09 9.66 -2.69
N GLY A 443 -8.79 9.34 -1.60
CA GLY A 443 -10.09 8.69 -1.71
C GLY A 443 -9.99 7.43 -2.58
N ALA A 444 -8.99 6.59 -2.36
CA ALA A 444 -8.54 5.60 -3.31
C ALA A 444 -8.27 4.24 -2.70
N TYR A 445 -8.63 3.16 -3.39
CA TYR A 445 -8.26 1.80 -2.95
C TYR A 445 -6.72 1.61 -2.94
N PRO A 446 -6.18 0.72 -2.04
CA PRO A 446 -4.76 0.37 -1.98
C PRO A 446 -4.20 -0.09 -3.33
N GLN A 447 -2.91 0.12 -3.58
CA GLN A 447 -2.31 -0.07 -4.92
C GLN A 447 -2.45 -1.47 -5.53
N LYS A 448 -2.45 -2.52 -4.71
CA LYS A 448 -2.66 -3.91 -5.16
C LYS A 448 -1.75 -4.31 -6.34
N GLY A 449 -0.46 -3.91 -6.26
CA GLY A 449 0.57 -4.17 -7.27
C GLY A 449 0.59 -3.20 -8.46
N PHE A 450 -0.32 -2.23 -8.54
CA PHE A 450 -0.40 -1.27 -9.64
C PHE A 450 0.90 -0.46 -9.81
N ASN A 451 1.61 -0.18 -8.71
CA ASN A 451 2.92 0.49 -8.69
C ASN A 451 4.05 -0.29 -9.39
N ARG A 452 3.94 -1.62 -9.56
CA ARG A 452 4.87 -2.38 -10.40
C ARG A 452 4.62 -2.12 -11.87
N THR A 453 3.34 -2.11 -12.27
CA THR A 453 2.94 -1.90 -13.67
C THR A 453 3.13 -0.45 -14.10
N TYR A 454 2.88 0.48 -13.18
CA TYR A 454 2.99 1.93 -13.39
C TYR A 454 3.77 2.56 -12.23
N PRO A 455 5.12 2.55 -12.27
CA PRO A 455 5.96 3.08 -11.18
C PRO A 455 5.77 4.57 -10.89
N ASN A 456 5.18 5.33 -11.80
CA ASN A 456 4.82 6.73 -11.57
C ASN A 456 3.56 6.91 -10.70
N ASN A 457 2.74 5.87 -10.50
CA ASN A 457 1.75 5.86 -9.42
C ASN A 457 2.50 5.54 -8.11
N ILE A 458 3.09 6.59 -7.54
CA ILE A 458 4.15 6.47 -6.53
C ILE A 458 3.61 5.92 -5.20
N THR A 459 2.40 6.31 -4.83
CA THR A 459 1.70 5.86 -3.62
C THR A 459 0.19 6.11 -3.77
N ARG A 460 -0.60 5.65 -2.81
CA ARG A 460 -2.04 5.93 -2.66
C ARG A 460 -2.38 6.04 -1.19
N GLU A 461 -3.41 6.80 -0.89
CA GLU A 461 -4.01 6.82 0.44
C GLU A 461 -4.68 5.47 0.77
N GLY A 462 -5.98 5.36 0.75
CA GLY A 462 -6.74 4.15 1.09
C GLY A 462 -6.40 3.63 2.49
N VAL A 463 -6.19 4.53 3.41
CA VAL A 463 -5.88 4.32 4.82
C VAL A 463 -6.47 5.47 5.63
N LEU A 464 -7.01 5.18 6.82
CA LEU A 464 -7.38 6.23 7.76
C LEU A 464 -6.08 6.89 8.25
N GLY A 465 -5.74 8.03 7.64
CA GLY A 465 -4.48 8.73 7.82
C GLY A 465 -4.45 9.71 8.99
N SER A 466 -3.33 10.41 9.13
CA SER A 466 -3.15 11.36 10.23
C SER A 466 -4.03 12.60 10.13
N GLU A 467 -4.58 12.92 8.95
CA GLU A 467 -5.53 14.03 8.77
C GLU A 467 -6.77 13.91 9.66
N TYR A 468 -7.22 12.67 9.93
CA TYR A 468 -8.36 12.42 10.83
C TYR A 468 -8.17 12.97 12.24
N ASN A 469 -6.94 13.22 12.67
CA ASN A 469 -6.69 13.91 13.94
C ASN A 469 -7.28 15.33 14.00
N ALA A 470 -7.55 15.95 12.84
CA ALA A 470 -8.16 17.29 12.76
C ALA A 470 -9.62 17.30 13.23
N TRP A 471 -10.35 16.16 13.10
CA TRP A 471 -11.80 16.09 13.39
C TRP A 471 -12.25 14.84 14.14
N SER A 472 -11.35 13.90 14.44
CA SER A 472 -11.70 12.67 15.17
C SER A 472 -10.56 12.17 16.05
N ASP A 473 -10.86 11.23 16.94
CA ASP A 473 -9.90 10.54 17.82
C ASP A 473 -9.51 9.15 17.30
N LYS A 474 -9.84 8.83 16.04
CA LYS A 474 -9.62 7.51 15.45
C LYS A 474 -8.16 7.15 15.21
N PRO A 475 -7.27 8.04 14.70
CA PRO A 475 -5.85 7.72 14.59
C PRO A 475 -5.23 7.59 15.99
N THR A 476 -5.01 6.35 16.41
CA THR A 476 -4.40 6.01 17.69
C THR A 476 -3.14 5.19 17.47
N PRO A 477 -2.20 5.12 18.42
CA PRO A 477 -1.06 4.22 18.33
C PRO A 477 -1.41 2.75 18.06
N GLU A 478 -2.58 2.25 18.54
CA GLU A 478 -3.06 0.91 18.19
C GLU A 478 -3.41 0.80 16.70
N HIS A 479 -4.05 1.84 16.14
CA HIS A 479 -4.30 1.89 14.70
C HIS A 479 -3.00 1.98 13.92
N ASP A 480 -2.07 2.79 14.37
CA ASP A 480 -0.79 3.00 13.67
C ASP A 480 0.04 1.71 13.58
N VAL A 481 0.09 0.92 14.65
CA VAL A 481 0.89 -0.32 14.66
C VAL A 481 0.24 -1.51 13.96
N ILE A 482 -1.06 -1.47 13.61
CA ILE A 482 -1.69 -2.54 12.79
C ILE A 482 -1.45 -2.36 11.30
N LEU A 483 -1.25 -1.14 10.82
CA LEU A 483 -1.12 -0.82 9.39
C LEU A 483 0.03 -1.55 8.68
N PRO A 484 1.22 -1.74 9.28
CA PRO A 484 2.30 -2.53 8.68
C PRO A 484 1.94 -3.99 8.39
N PHE A 485 0.99 -4.57 9.14
CA PHE A 485 0.56 -5.96 9.01
C PHE A 485 -0.69 -6.13 8.14
N THR A 486 -1.29 -5.04 7.72
CA THR A 486 -2.55 -5.02 6.98
C THR A 486 -2.45 -4.15 5.73
N ARG A 487 -2.86 -2.87 5.81
CA ARG A 487 -2.94 -1.94 4.68
C ARG A 487 -1.65 -1.88 3.84
N MET A 488 -0.50 -1.88 4.48
CA MET A 488 0.81 -1.73 3.84
C MET A 488 1.18 -2.93 2.94
N LEU A 489 0.58 -4.12 3.19
CA LEU A 489 0.79 -5.32 2.37
C LEU A 489 0.19 -5.22 0.96
N ALA A 490 -0.73 -4.30 0.73
CA ALA A 490 -1.28 -4.01 -0.59
C ALA A 490 -0.51 -2.93 -1.36
N GLY A 491 0.63 -2.48 -0.84
CA GLY A 491 1.53 -1.49 -1.44
C GLY A 491 1.69 -0.22 -0.61
N PRO A 492 2.56 0.71 -1.05
CA PRO A 492 2.85 1.96 -0.38
C PRO A 492 1.58 2.73 0.00
N MET A 493 1.62 3.42 1.14
CA MET A 493 0.49 4.21 1.62
C MET A 493 0.91 5.63 1.99
N ASP A 494 0.05 6.58 1.69
CA ASP A 494 0.15 7.92 2.20
C ASP A 494 -0.64 8.03 3.49
N TYR A 495 0.07 8.12 4.60
CA TYR A 495 -0.48 8.26 5.96
C TYR A 495 -0.37 9.70 6.46
N GLU A 496 0.49 10.49 5.86
CA GLU A 496 0.78 11.90 6.18
C GLU A 496 1.28 12.11 7.61
N PRO A 497 2.36 11.44 8.02
CA PRO A 497 2.93 11.60 9.36
C PRO A 497 3.64 12.94 9.55
N GLY A 498 4.03 13.22 10.80
CA GLY A 498 4.93 14.33 11.11
C GLY A 498 4.28 15.48 11.87
N ILE A 499 3.04 15.32 12.36
CA ILE A 499 2.42 16.30 13.25
C ILE A 499 3.31 16.50 14.47
N LEU A 500 3.72 17.76 14.74
CA LEU A 500 4.65 18.13 15.80
C LEU A 500 3.97 18.51 17.11
N ASP A 501 2.66 18.68 17.11
CA ASP A 501 1.87 18.83 18.33
C ASP A 501 1.36 17.45 18.76
N ASN A 502 1.94 16.89 19.81
CA ASN A 502 1.75 15.49 20.19
C ASN A 502 1.03 15.40 21.55
N ALA A 503 0.13 14.45 21.69
CA ALA A 503 -0.72 14.31 22.87
C ALA A 503 -0.70 12.88 23.42
N THR A 504 -0.73 12.78 24.76
CA THR A 504 -1.07 11.53 25.43
C THR A 504 -2.56 11.21 25.24
N LYS A 505 -2.96 9.97 25.46
CA LYS A 505 -4.35 9.51 25.32
C LYS A 505 -5.39 10.42 25.98
N THR A 506 -5.06 10.99 27.13
CA THR A 506 -5.99 11.84 27.90
C THR A 506 -5.96 13.32 27.51
N GLN A 507 -4.87 13.77 26.87
CA GLN A 507 -4.66 15.16 26.47
C GLN A 507 -5.14 15.45 25.07
N PHE A 508 -5.28 14.43 24.23
CA PHE A 508 -5.70 14.59 22.83
C PHE A 508 -7.06 15.29 22.71
N ARG A 509 -7.13 16.20 21.74
CA ARG A 509 -8.36 16.86 21.27
C ARG A 509 -8.28 17.06 19.77
N ALA A 510 -9.31 16.65 19.06
CA ALA A 510 -9.46 16.95 17.63
C ALA A 510 -9.78 18.44 17.46
N ILE A 511 -8.87 19.21 16.86
CA ILE A 511 -9.01 20.66 16.67
C ILE A 511 -8.54 21.01 15.26
N TRP A 512 -9.46 21.45 14.39
CA TRP A 512 -9.11 21.91 13.06
C TRP A 512 -8.14 23.11 13.10
N GLY A 513 -7.15 23.12 12.23
CA GLY A 513 -6.14 24.17 12.12
C GLY A 513 -5.11 24.21 13.27
N LYS A 514 -5.32 23.46 14.35
CA LYS A 514 -4.34 23.23 15.42
C LYS A 514 -4.29 21.76 15.77
N VAL A 515 -3.93 20.97 14.80
CA VAL A 515 -3.96 19.51 14.86
C VAL A 515 -2.86 18.99 15.75
N MET A 516 -3.20 18.03 16.60
CA MET A 516 -2.27 17.23 17.38
C MET A 516 -2.42 15.75 17.03
N SER A 517 -1.33 14.98 17.07
CA SER A 517 -1.38 13.52 16.95
C SER A 517 -1.46 12.85 18.31
N GLN A 518 -2.07 11.66 18.35
CA GLN A 518 -1.97 10.78 19.51
C GLN A 518 -0.63 10.04 19.51
N GLY A 519 -0.07 9.75 20.70
CA GLY A 519 1.26 9.16 20.85
C GLY A 519 2.38 10.20 20.92
N THR A 520 3.62 9.72 21.04
CA THR A 520 4.78 10.58 21.23
C THR A 520 5.29 11.20 19.92
N ARG A 521 6.14 12.22 20.05
CA ARG A 521 6.84 12.82 18.91
C ARG A 521 7.74 11.80 18.20
N CYS A 522 8.38 10.90 18.97
CA CYS A 522 9.19 9.84 18.38
C CYS A 522 8.36 8.80 17.62
N HIS A 523 7.09 8.59 17.99
CA HIS A 523 6.16 7.75 17.22
C HIS A 523 5.93 8.33 15.81
N GLN A 524 5.65 9.63 15.71
CA GLN A 524 5.49 10.31 14.41
C GLN A 524 6.79 10.25 13.58
N LEU A 525 7.95 10.39 14.20
CA LEU A 525 9.24 10.29 13.51
C LEU A 525 9.51 8.87 13.01
N ALA A 526 9.18 7.84 13.81
CA ALA A 526 9.38 6.44 13.46
C ALA A 526 8.56 6.01 12.23
N MET A 527 7.38 6.60 12.01
CA MET A 527 6.53 6.32 10.84
C MET A 527 7.28 6.56 9.52
N PHE A 528 8.20 7.53 9.44
CA PHE A 528 9.01 7.80 8.25
C PHE A 528 9.98 6.64 7.90
N VAL A 529 10.24 5.75 8.85
CA VAL A 529 11.04 4.53 8.62
C VAL A 529 10.14 3.30 8.52
N VAL A 530 9.11 3.18 9.36
CA VAL A 530 8.26 1.99 9.43
C VAL A 530 7.35 1.87 8.21
N TYR A 531 6.73 2.96 7.77
CA TYR A 531 5.77 2.93 6.68
C TYR A 531 6.44 2.93 5.30
N ASN A 532 5.88 2.13 4.39
CA ASN A 532 6.29 2.12 3.00
C ASN A 532 5.64 3.30 2.28
N ASN A 533 6.42 4.31 1.96
CA ASN A 533 5.98 5.43 1.12
C ASN A 533 7.17 6.08 0.42
N PRO A 534 7.38 5.82 -0.89
CA PRO A 534 8.47 6.44 -1.64
C PRO A 534 8.35 7.96 -1.80
N LEU A 535 7.14 8.51 -1.64
CA LEU A 535 6.91 9.95 -1.63
C LEU A 535 6.17 10.32 -0.36
N GLN A 536 6.94 10.58 0.71
CA GLN A 536 6.41 10.85 2.05
C GLN A 536 5.95 12.31 2.19
N ILE A 537 4.72 12.48 2.65
CA ILE A 537 4.14 13.77 3.01
C ILE A 537 4.47 14.06 4.48
N PHE A 538 4.89 15.28 4.76
CA PHE A 538 5.09 15.81 6.12
C PHE A 538 3.97 16.80 6.42
N SER A 539 3.13 16.46 7.37
CA SER A 539 1.94 17.24 7.76
C SER A 539 2.15 18.11 8.99
N GLY A 540 3.39 18.26 9.43
CA GLY A 540 3.72 19.11 10.57
C GLY A 540 3.77 20.60 10.21
N ASN A 541 3.60 21.46 11.23
CA ASN A 541 3.67 22.89 11.07
C ASN A 541 5.11 23.38 10.85
N PRO A 542 5.46 24.00 9.71
CA PRO A 542 6.81 24.53 9.46
C PRO A 542 7.31 25.52 10.51
N SER A 543 6.42 26.36 11.05
CA SER A 543 6.79 27.31 12.10
C SER A 543 7.27 26.61 13.37
N GLN A 544 6.62 25.49 13.73
CA GLN A 544 7.04 24.65 14.86
C GLN A 544 8.33 23.89 14.50
N GLY A 545 8.47 23.42 13.24
CA GLY A 545 9.69 22.77 12.78
C GLY A 545 10.93 23.66 12.86
N TYR A 546 10.81 24.96 12.63
CA TYR A 546 11.93 25.92 12.81
C TYR A 546 12.34 26.07 14.28
N VAL A 547 11.47 25.79 15.23
CA VAL A 547 11.78 25.80 16.67
C VAL A 547 12.50 24.51 17.10
N GLU A 548 12.38 23.44 16.31
CA GLU A 548 12.94 22.10 16.57
C GLU A 548 13.98 21.68 15.48
N PRO A 549 15.03 22.49 15.21
CA PRO A 549 15.88 22.29 14.03
C PRO A 549 16.60 20.93 14.02
N ASN A 550 17.09 20.45 15.17
CA ASN A 550 17.81 19.17 15.25
C ASN A 550 16.89 17.98 14.93
N PHE A 551 15.63 18.06 15.39
CA PHE A 551 14.61 17.05 15.08
C PHE A 551 14.30 17.04 13.58
N MET A 552 14.10 18.22 12.99
CA MET A 552 13.78 18.36 11.57
C MET A 552 14.96 17.97 10.67
N GLU A 553 16.21 18.24 11.06
CA GLU A 553 17.39 17.78 10.33
C GLU A 553 17.50 16.25 10.33
N LEU A 554 17.18 15.60 11.45
CA LEU A 554 17.14 14.14 11.54
C LEU A 554 16.02 13.58 10.66
N LEU A 555 14.79 14.11 10.74
CA LEU A 555 13.66 13.73 9.88
C LEU A 555 14.02 13.92 8.40
N GLY A 556 14.57 15.07 8.04
CA GLY A 556 14.97 15.39 6.68
C GLY A 556 16.02 14.44 6.13
N SER A 557 16.86 13.84 6.99
CA SER A 557 17.89 12.88 6.59
C SER A 557 17.37 11.48 6.26
N ILE A 558 16.13 11.13 6.64
CA ILE A 558 15.56 9.79 6.41
C ILE A 558 15.28 9.60 4.92
N PRO A 559 15.77 8.54 4.27
CA PRO A 559 15.41 8.20 2.89
C PRO A 559 13.94 7.78 2.76
N THR A 560 13.42 7.82 1.53
CA THR A 560 12.05 7.36 1.22
C THR A 560 12.02 6.07 0.39
N THR A 561 13.20 5.60 -0.05
CA THR A 561 13.36 4.34 -0.78
C THR A 561 14.50 3.54 -0.16
N TRP A 562 14.40 2.20 -0.23
CA TRP A 562 15.22 1.31 0.56
C TRP A 562 15.86 0.20 -0.27
N ASP A 563 17.12 -0.10 -0.01
CA ASP A 563 17.83 -1.20 -0.67
C ASP A 563 17.48 -2.54 -0.01
N THR A 564 17.22 -2.52 1.31
CA THR A 564 16.87 -3.71 2.12
C THR A 564 16.03 -3.28 3.32
N THR A 565 15.09 -4.15 3.71
CA THR A 565 14.29 -4.04 4.94
C THR A 565 14.38 -5.32 5.74
N ILE A 566 14.59 -5.21 7.05
CA ILE A 566 14.60 -6.31 8.03
C ILE A 566 13.61 -5.94 9.14
N ILE A 567 12.69 -6.83 9.45
CA ILE A 567 11.82 -6.69 10.62
C ILE A 567 12.54 -7.35 11.80
N LEU A 568 12.98 -6.53 12.75
CA LEU A 568 13.78 -6.99 13.89
C LEU A 568 12.90 -7.60 14.97
N GLU A 569 11.85 -6.86 15.35
CA GLU A 569 10.85 -7.31 16.31
C GLU A 569 9.46 -6.85 15.85
N ALA A 570 8.46 -7.69 15.97
CA ALA A 570 7.09 -7.32 15.64
C ALA A 570 6.06 -8.22 16.30
N LYS A 571 4.92 -7.64 16.66
CA LYS A 571 3.71 -8.34 17.09
C LYS A 571 2.50 -7.58 16.56
N VAL A 572 1.62 -8.29 15.87
CA VAL A 572 0.43 -7.71 15.24
C VAL A 572 -0.37 -6.90 16.24
N ALA A 573 -0.67 -5.64 15.90
CA ALA A 573 -1.42 -4.67 16.68
C ALA A 573 -0.79 -4.24 18.03
N ASP A 574 0.45 -4.68 18.33
CA ASP A 574 1.13 -4.34 19.57
C ASP A 574 2.35 -3.42 19.33
N TYR A 575 3.27 -3.84 18.46
CA TYR A 575 4.51 -3.10 18.17
C TYR A 575 5.21 -3.57 16.91
N ILE A 576 6.12 -2.73 16.42
CA ILE A 576 7.03 -3.07 15.31
C ILE A 576 8.37 -2.35 15.47
N ILE A 577 9.47 -3.04 15.16
CA ILE A 577 10.82 -2.47 15.01
C ILE A 577 11.38 -2.91 13.67
N THR A 578 11.60 -1.94 12.78
CA THR A 578 12.05 -2.15 11.41
C THR A 578 13.43 -1.52 11.21
N ALA A 579 14.39 -2.27 10.62
CA ALA A 579 15.67 -1.75 10.15
C ALA A 579 15.67 -1.67 8.62
N ARG A 580 16.07 -0.53 8.07
CA ARG A 580 16.12 -0.28 6.63
C ARG A 580 17.48 0.26 6.20
N LYS A 581 18.02 -0.28 5.11
CA LYS A 581 19.29 0.12 4.53
C LYS A 581 19.10 1.02 3.32
N LYS A 582 19.91 2.09 3.25
CA LYS A 582 20.07 2.91 2.04
C LYS A 582 21.55 3.21 1.81
N GLY A 583 22.11 2.72 0.70
CA GLY A 583 23.55 2.77 0.51
C GLY A 583 24.28 2.00 1.61
N GLU A 584 25.14 2.68 2.36
CA GLU A 584 25.86 2.09 3.50
C GLU A 584 25.18 2.37 4.86
N ASP A 585 24.22 3.29 4.89
CA ASP A 585 23.56 3.74 6.13
C ASP A 585 22.35 2.86 6.46
N TRP A 586 22.06 2.73 7.77
CA TRP A 586 20.87 2.07 8.29
C TRP A 586 20.00 3.02 9.09
N PHE A 587 18.70 2.76 9.04
CA PHE A 587 17.69 3.49 9.79
C PHE A 587 16.80 2.47 10.49
N ILE A 588 16.63 2.61 11.81
CA ILE A 588 15.76 1.74 12.61
C ILE A 588 14.62 2.59 13.15
N GLY A 589 13.39 2.22 12.80
CA GLY A 589 12.17 2.81 13.33
C GLY A 589 11.45 1.83 14.23
N GLY A 590 11.03 2.25 15.40
CA GLY A 590 10.23 1.47 16.34
C GLY A 590 8.96 2.21 16.73
N MET A 591 7.83 1.49 16.78
CA MET A 591 6.52 2.01 17.19
C MET A 591 5.85 1.02 18.14
N THR A 592 5.13 1.53 19.15
CA THR A 592 4.34 0.72 20.10
C THR A 592 2.94 1.31 20.28
N ASP A 593 1.97 0.47 20.65
CA ASP A 593 0.64 0.88 21.09
C ASP A 593 0.73 1.67 22.43
N TRP A 594 -0.37 1.83 23.16
CA TRP A 594 -0.37 2.50 24.47
C TRP A 594 0.34 1.71 25.59
N THR A 595 1.04 0.62 25.26
CA THR A 595 1.85 -0.14 26.22
C THR A 595 3.32 0.23 26.10
N ALA A 596 3.92 0.71 27.18
CA ALA A 596 5.37 0.95 27.20
C ALA A 596 6.15 -0.36 27.02
N ARG A 597 7.21 -0.33 26.19
CA ARG A 597 8.02 -1.52 25.91
C ARG A 597 9.52 -1.24 25.93
N THR A 598 10.27 -2.28 26.28
CA THR A 598 11.73 -2.25 26.26
C THR A 598 12.26 -3.44 25.50
N PHE A 599 13.23 -3.21 24.61
CA PHE A 599 13.91 -4.25 23.83
C PHE A 599 15.43 -4.11 23.97
N ASN A 600 16.13 -5.23 23.92
CA ASN A 600 17.58 -5.27 23.76
C ASN A 600 17.87 -5.77 22.34
N LEU A 601 18.31 -4.88 21.47
CA LEU A 601 18.48 -5.11 20.05
C LEU A 601 19.96 -5.35 19.71
N PRO A 602 20.37 -6.59 19.36
CA PRO A 602 21.71 -6.84 18.86
C PRO A 602 21.88 -6.25 17.46
N LEU A 603 23.04 -5.61 17.20
CA LEU A 603 23.35 -5.01 15.91
C LEU A 603 24.09 -5.96 14.95
N ASN A 604 23.95 -7.26 15.13
CA ASN A 604 24.65 -8.31 14.38
C ASN A 604 24.32 -8.36 12.86
N PHE A 605 23.31 -7.64 12.41
CA PHE A 605 22.98 -7.46 10.99
C PHE A 605 23.86 -6.41 10.29
N LEU A 606 24.64 -5.60 11.04
CA LEU A 606 25.59 -4.64 10.50
C LEU A 606 26.84 -5.33 9.97
N SER A 607 27.56 -4.67 9.06
CA SER A 607 28.91 -5.08 8.67
C SER A 607 29.91 -4.86 9.83
N GLN A 608 31.09 -5.48 9.74
CA GLN A 608 32.18 -5.36 10.74
C GLN A 608 32.89 -3.99 10.68
N GLU A 609 32.12 -2.93 10.66
CA GLU A 609 32.60 -1.55 10.55
C GLU A 609 32.15 -0.73 11.76
N ASN A 610 32.72 0.45 11.92
CA ASN A 610 32.26 1.42 12.92
C ASN A 610 31.14 2.27 12.33
N TYR A 611 30.11 2.50 13.14
CA TYR A 611 28.99 3.37 12.79
C TYR A 611 28.87 4.52 13.79
N GLU A 612 28.48 5.68 13.27
CA GLU A 612 27.98 6.78 14.08
C GLU A 612 26.46 6.61 14.23
N ALA A 613 26.05 6.39 15.45
CA ALA A 613 24.65 6.21 15.83
C ALA A 613 24.06 7.53 16.28
N THR A 614 23.02 8.03 15.60
CA THR A 614 22.21 9.16 16.09
C THR A 614 20.82 8.61 16.45
N VAL A 615 20.48 8.64 17.73
CA VAL A 615 19.21 8.18 18.25
C VAL A 615 18.30 9.36 18.59
N CYS A 616 17.01 9.25 18.23
CA CYS A 616 15.92 10.05 18.78
C CYS A 616 14.98 9.08 19.50
N GLU A 617 14.81 9.28 20.80
CA GLU A 617 14.04 8.40 21.69
C GLU A 617 13.11 9.20 22.60
N ASP A 618 12.03 8.57 23.05
CA ASP A 618 11.09 9.15 23.99
C ASP A 618 11.81 9.63 25.25
N GLY A 619 11.49 10.85 25.68
CA GLY A 619 11.99 11.40 26.93
C GLY A 619 11.40 10.69 28.13
N ILE A 620 12.01 10.91 29.29
CA ILE A 620 11.58 10.27 30.56
C ILE A 620 10.16 10.67 30.97
N ASN A 621 9.66 11.82 30.53
CA ASN A 621 8.32 12.32 30.80
C ASN A 621 7.36 12.25 29.60
N ALA A 622 7.69 11.50 28.56
CA ALA A 622 6.85 11.41 27.35
C ALA A 622 5.46 10.79 27.63
N ASP A 623 5.31 10.05 28.73
CA ASP A 623 4.03 9.56 29.26
C ASP A 623 3.10 10.66 29.78
N ARG A 624 3.64 11.87 30.05
CA ARG A 624 2.92 13.06 30.55
C ARG A 624 2.95 14.22 29.55
N TYR A 625 4.02 14.34 28.80
CA TYR A 625 4.25 15.35 27.79
C TYR A 625 4.75 14.67 26.52
N ALA A 626 3.83 14.32 25.64
CA ALA A 626 4.08 13.45 24.47
C ALA A 626 5.15 13.98 23.50
N ALA A 627 5.46 15.27 23.57
CA ALA A 627 6.53 15.90 22.81
C ALA A 627 7.90 15.86 23.51
N ASP A 628 8.03 15.19 24.68
CA ASP A 628 9.32 15.02 25.35
C ASP A 628 10.17 13.97 24.64
N TYR A 629 11.34 14.36 24.15
CA TYR A 629 12.27 13.48 23.45
C TYR A 629 13.73 13.87 23.72
N SER A 630 14.66 12.98 23.41
CA SER A 630 16.09 13.28 23.43
C SER A 630 16.78 12.82 22.13
N ILE A 631 17.78 13.60 21.69
CA ILE A 631 18.68 13.21 20.60
C ILE A 631 20.09 13.06 21.15
N LYS A 632 20.73 11.90 20.85
CA LYS A 632 22.07 11.56 21.30
C LYS A 632 22.87 10.97 20.15
N THR A 633 24.19 11.17 20.16
CA THR A 633 25.11 10.58 19.17
C THR A 633 26.22 9.83 19.88
N PHE A 634 26.53 8.62 19.43
CA PHE A 634 27.59 7.75 19.96
C PHE A 634 28.12 6.82 18.87
N SER A 635 29.19 6.06 19.15
CA SER A 635 29.73 5.09 18.20
C SER A 635 29.27 3.68 18.56
N VAL A 636 29.02 2.86 17.54
CA VAL A 636 28.63 1.44 17.69
C VAL A 636 29.28 0.57 16.63
N THR A 637 29.31 -0.73 16.88
CA THR A 637 29.75 -1.79 16.00
C THR A 637 28.68 -2.89 15.91
N ASN A 638 28.88 -3.88 15.05
CA ASN A 638 28.01 -5.04 14.94
C ASN A 638 28.00 -5.95 16.19
N ASN A 639 28.93 -5.78 17.15
CA ASN A 639 28.97 -6.54 18.39
C ASN A 639 28.16 -5.89 19.53
N ASP A 640 27.65 -4.68 19.30
CA ASP A 640 26.92 -3.94 20.31
C ASP A 640 25.45 -4.37 20.35
N THR A 641 24.85 -4.16 21.53
CA THR A 641 23.41 -4.31 21.77
C THR A 641 22.86 -2.98 22.23
N ILE A 642 21.83 -2.49 21.57
CA ILE A 642 21.16 -1.23 21.93
C ILE A 642 19.90 -1.53 22.73
N LYS A 643 19.73 -0.81 23.83
CA LYS A 643 18.47 -0.81 24.58
C LYS A 643 17.52 0.22 23.96
N ILE A 644 16.37 -0.25 23.49
CA ILE A 644 15.26 0.57 22.99
C ILE A 644 14.22 0.68 24.10
N GLN A 645 13.81 1.88 24.46
CA GLN A 645 12.71 2.14 25.39
C GLN A 645 11.68 3.03 24.71
N MET A 646 10.44 2.58 24.66
CA MET A 646 9.31 3.32 24.13
C MET A 646 8.27 3.51 25.22
N GLN A 647 7.81 4.74 25.40
CA GLN A 647 6.75 5.10 26.33
C GLN A 647 5.37 4.69 25.77
N PRO A 648 4.25 4.80 26.52
CA PRO A 648 2.92 4.54 25.99
C PRO A 648 2.63 5.38 24.72
N GLY A 649 2.25 4.74 23.62
CA GLY A 649 2.13 5.38 22.31
C GLY A 649 3.48 5.89 21.78
N GLY A 650 4.55 5.24 22.18
CA GLY A 650 5.91 5.71 21.97
C GLY A 650 6.54 5.30 20.66
N GLY A 651 7.68 5.92 20.38
CA GLY A 651 8.48 5.63 19.21
C GLY A 651 9.99 5.71 19.46
N TYR A 652 10.71 5.29 18.44
CA TYR A 652 12.17 5.25 18.46
C TYR A 652 12.72 5.39 17.03
N LEU A 653 13.70 6.25 16.84
CA LEU A 653 14.47 6.35 15.61
C LEU A 653 15.95 6.24 15.91
N LEU A 654 16.66 5.38 15.15
CA LEU A 654 18.11 5.30 15.16
C LEU A 654 18.63 5.37 13.73
N ARG A 655 19.47 6.36 13.44
CA ARG A 655 20.28 6.42 12.22
C ARG A 655 21.67 5.91 12.50
N LEU A 656 22.15 4.96 11.71
CA LEU A 656 23.50 4.41 11.76
C LEU A 656 24.24 4.82 10.47
N LYS A 657 25.15 5.75 10.59
CA LYS A 657 25.99 6.22 9.48
C LYS A 657 27.30 5.49 9.51
N LYS A 658 27.67 4.79 8.44
CA LYS A 658 28.95 4.12 8.32
C LYS A 658 30.10 5.15 8.33
N LYS A 659 31.16 4.93 9.13
CA LYS A 659 32.36 5.77 9.22
C LYS A 659 33.41 5.39 8.20
#